data_bf6fec074f7506f1d505ef250a471691
#
_entry.id   bf6fec074f7506f1d505ef250a471691
#
_cell.length_a   1.000
_cell.length_b   1.000
_cell.length_c   1.000
_cell.angle_alpha   90.00
_cell.angle_beta   90.00
_cell.angle_gamma   90.00
#
_symmetry.space_group_name_H-M   'P 1'
#
loop_
_entity.id
_entity.type
_entity.pdbx_description
1 polymer ?
#
loop_
_entity_poly.entity_id
_entity_poly.type
_entity_poly.pdbx_seq_one_letter_code
_entity_poly.pdbx_strand_id
1 'polypeptide(L)'
;MKRILVCLSLLAMIMSCSTRQQTPARVGYDLSSAAASGDIPGLNQKTDLDRMQRGVDQCAALWRPEDGTQADFEAFVKRWLATSPADREVLFGKLSRAMEIFATQANQLTIELGRPTVLAEGEPGDIDYLFSSHDSYAHFSDDMFENKVAFITILNFPHYTLEEKNSLGGGWDRLQWAYARMGDRFTERVPASVSQAVTVARSAAEGYVDVYNIKMGHLLTEEGEKFFPEDMSLLSHWNLRDELKSDYADVPHAREKQEMIYKVMERIVTQEIPAAVVNNPEYDWAPFSNRVWKDGKEVSLPSEGDVRYGHILNQFHTFQELDRWCPAMPTAIARNFEGSIEMTDKEVEDLFVRFLTSDQVKKVGGMIGQRLGRELRPYDIWYDGFKSRSVIPEDKLTAETRKRYPDAEAFHRDMPRQLRNLGFAADEAQFLADHIVVEGARGSGHAWECVGRTEPARLRTRIGEGGMDYKGYNIAVHEFGHNVEQVTDLYHIDHYTLAGVPNTATTEAMAFLFQVRDLQLLGYGRQTMDADATLDIFWNMYEIMGVSLVDMYTWRWLYAHPDATASGLRDAVLSIAREVWNKYYEPVLGTHDSPLLAIYSHMLDYPMYLPNYPIGHIIHYQLEEHLAKCGSDAAFATELQRIYRQGRLTPQAWMKGAVGSPISIDPILAAVEKIIYNR
;
A
#
# COMPACT_ATOMS: atom_id res chain seq x y z
N MET A 1 8.01 24.80 -24.12
CA MET A 1 7.64 25.97 -23.27
C MET A 1 6.50 26.83 -23.83
N LYS A 2 5.49 26.30 -24.53
CA LYS A 2 4.29 27.07 -24.98
C LYS A 2 2.97 26.28 -24.86
N ARG A 3 2.94 25.08 -24.26
CA ARG A 3 1.71 24.25 -24.08
C ARG A 3 1.27 24.04 -22.66
N ILE A 4 2.02 24.50 -21.64
CA ILE A 4 1.68 24.37 -20.19
C ILE A 4 0.81 25.56 -19.70
N LEU A 5 0.63 26.61 -20.50
CA LEU A 5 -0.10 27.81 -20.05
C LEU A 5 -1.63 27.79 -20.33
N VAL A 6 -2.18 26.73 -20.87
CA VAL A 6 -3.64 26.66 -21.17
C VAL A 6 -4.47 26.00 -20.08
N CYS A 7 -3.88 25.22 -19.18
CA CYS A 7 -4.62 24.61 -18.07
C CYS A 7 -4.79 25.50 -16.82
N LEU A 8 -4.07 26.61 -16.72
CA LEU A 8 -4.13 27.53 -15.56
C LEU A 8 -5.21 28.61 -15.65
N SER A 9 -5.92 28.73 -16.77
CA SER A 9 -6.95 29.77 -16.96
C SER A 9 -8.40 29.29 -16.73
N LEU A 10 -8.64 28.02 -16.44
CA LEU A 10 -9.99 27.50 -16.10
C LEU A 10 -10.29 27.37 -14.60
N LEU A 11 -9.29 27.59 -13.73
CA LEU A 11 -9.46 27.50 -12.26
C LEU A 11 -9.95 28.80 -11.59
N ALA A 12 -10.22 29.88 -12.32
CA ALA A 12 -10.54 31.20 -11.77
C ALA A 12 -12.05 31.56 -11.76
N MET A 13 -12.96 30.62 -12.00
CA MET A 13 -14.41 30.93 -12.08
C MET A 13 -15.33 30.11 -11.15
N ILE A 14 -14.82 29.54 -10.07
CA ILE A 14 -15.68 28.94 -9.04
C ILE A 14 -15.38 29.62 -7.68
N MET A 15 -15.61 30.91 -7.61
CA MET A 15 -15.81 31.61 -6.34
C MET A 15 -17.08 32.43 -6.44
N SER A 16 -18.01 32.07 -5.58
CA SER A 16 -19.18 32.83 -5.12
C SER A 16 -20.52 32.15 -5.40
N CYS A 17 -20.90 31.31 -4.44
CA CYS A 17 -22.25 31.26 -3.94
C CYS A 17 -22.23 30.53 -2.57
N SER A 18 -21.92 31.26 -1.51
CA SER A 18 -22.20 30.82 -0.14
C SER A 18 -23.71 31.00 0.13
N THR A 19 -24.53 30.14 -0.41
CA THR A 19 -25.84 29.89 0.15
C THR A 19 -25.65 29.07 1.41
N ARG A 20 -26.00 29.63 2.58
CA ARG A 20 -26.25 28.85 3.79
C ARG A 20 -27.20 27.71 3.42
N GLN A 21 -26.63 26.52 3.19
CA GLN A 21 -27.45 25.31 3.11
C GLN A 21 -28.11 25.13 4.49
N GLN A 22 -29.41 25.33 4.57
CA GLN A 22 -30.20 24.83 5.68
C GLN A 22 -29.95 23.32 5.74
N THR A 23 -29.52 22.82 6.89
CA THR A 23 -29.41 21.39 7.13
C THR A 23 -30.77 20.78 6.80
N PRO A 24 -30.92 19.91 5.79
CA PRO A 24 -32.20 19.34 5.44
C PRO A 24 -32.77 18.59 6.64
N ALA A 25 -34.11 18.63 6.82
CA ALA A 25 -34.77 17.86 7.87
C ALA A 25 -34.38 16.39 7.72
N ARG A 26 -33.78 15.82 8.76
CA ARG A 26 -33.30 14.44 8.77
C ARG A 26 -34.51 13.51 8.66
N VAL A 27 -34.54 12.66 7.63
CA VAL A 27 -35.54 11.58 7.53
C VAL A 27 -35.26 10.52 8.60
N GLY A 28 -36.28 9.74 8.95
CA GLY A 28 -36.14 8.65 9.92
C GLY A 28 -37.38 7.76 9.96
N TYR A 29 -37.24 6.56 10.50
CA TYR A 29 -38.36 5.64 10.72
C TYR A 29 -38.10 4.77 11.94
N ASP A 30 -39.07 4.75 12.88
CA ASP A 30 -38.97 3.97 14.12
C ASP A 30 -39.55 2.58 13.94
N LEU A 31 -38.66 1.56 13.87
CA LEU A 31 -39.08 0.17 13.71
C LEU A 31 -39.75 -0.41 14.94
N SER A 32 -39.51 0.10 16.15
CA SER A 32 -40.16 -0.37 17.36
C SER A 32 -41.68 0.00 17.32
N SER A 33 -42.00 1.22 16.90
CA SER A 33 -43.39 1.67 16.65
C SER A 33 -44.03 0.89 15.51
N ALA A 34 -43.28 0.64 14.41
CA ALA A 34 -43.79 -0.14 13.28
C ALA A 34 -44.05 -1.61 13.64
N ALA A 35 -43.23 -2.23 14.48
CA ALA A 35 -43.43 -3.58 15.00
C ALA A 35 -44.67 -3.68 15.91
N ALA A 36 -44.93 -2.62 16.69
CA ALA A 36 -46.11 -2.53 17.57
C ALA A 36 -47.40 -2.32 16.79
N SER A 37 -47.37 -1.52 15.69
CA SER A 37 -48.51 -1.23 14.85
C SER A 37 -48.83 -2.27 13.78
N GLY A 38 -47.86 -3.15 13.47
CA GLY A 38 -47.95 -4.12 12.38
C GLY A 38 -47.80 -3.49 10.99
N ASP A 39 -47.17 -2.33 10.90
CA ASP A 39 -46.98 -1.58 9.65
C ASP A 39 -46.09 -2.28 8.63
N ILE A 40 -45.20 -3.18 9.08
CA ILE A 40 -44.32 -3.97 8.22
C ILE A 40 -44.65 -5.45 8.43
N PRO A 41 -45.09 -6.20 7.38
CA PRO A 41 -45.35 -7.63 7.47
C PRO A 41 -44.12 -8.42 7.91
N GLY A 42 -44.29 -9.29 8.90
CA GLY A 42 -43.23 -10.11 9.46
C GLY A 42 -42.35 -9.44 10.51
N LEU A 43 -42.41 -8.14 10.67
CA LEU A 43 -41.71 -7.42 11.73
C LEU A 43 -42.48 -7.60 13.06
N ASN A 44 -41.75 -8.09 14.07
CA ASN A 44 -42.33 -8.29 15.42
C ASN A 44 -41.23 -8.19 16.48
N GLN A 45 -41.58 -8.22 17.76
CA GLN A 45 -40.63 -8.07 18.89
C GLN A 45 -39.59 -9.20 19.02
N LYS A 46 -39.71 -10.28 18.24
CA LYS A 46 -38.74 -11.37 18.20
C LYS A 46 -37.71 -11.19 17.10
N THR A 47 -37.88 -10.22 16.20
CA THR A 47 -36.90 -9.87 15.16
C THR A 47 -35.74 -9.09 15.79
N ASP A 48 -34.59 -9.14 15.13
CA ASP A 48 -33.38 -8.37 15.53
C ASP A 48 -33.59 -6.88 15.19
N LEU A 49 -34.41 -6.21 16.03
CA LEU A 49 -34.79 -4.82 15.82
C LEU A 49 -33.60 -3.86 15.91
N ASP A 50 -32.64 -4.12 16.78
CA ASP A 50 -31.47 -3.24 16.95
C ASP A 50 -30.62 -3.18 15.67
N ARG A 51 -30.34 -4.32 15.07
CA ARG A 51 -29.63 -4.39 13.79
C ARG A 51 -30.43 -3.71 12.67
N MET A 52 -31.73 -3.98 12.60
CA MET A 52 -32.60 -3.40 11.57
C MET A 52 -32.70 -1.88 11.73
N GLN A 53 -32.86 -1.36 12.95
CA GLN A 53 -32.92 0.07 13.23
C GLN A 53 -31.57 0.73 12.86
N ARG A 54 -30.42 0.08 13.13
CA ARG A 54 -29.11 0.56 12.68
C ARG A 54 -29.09 0.75 11.16
N GLY A 55 -29.60 -0.19 10.38
CA GLY A 55 -29.69 -0.07 8.92
C GLY A 55 -30.57 1.11 8.48
N VAL A 56 -31.71 1.32 9.15
CA VAL A 56 -32.58 2.48 8.91
C VAL A 56 -31.87 3.78 9.22
N ASP A 57 -31.17 3.86 10.36
CA ASP A 57 -30.49 5.08 10.80
C ASP A 57 -29.31 5.43 9.87
N GLN A 58 -28.55 4.44 9.40
CA GLN A 58 -27.48 4.63 8.43
C GLN A 58 -28.02 5.05 7.05
N CYS A 59 -29.13 4.47 6.59
CA CYS A 59 -29.81 4.95 5.39
C CYS A 59 -30.26 6.41 5.54
N ALA A 60 -30.88 6.75 6.66
CA ALA A 60 -31.37 8.11 6.93
C ALA A 60 -30.24 9.15 6.96
N ALA A 61 -29.05 8.75 7.44
CA ALA A 61 -27.86 9.61 7.48
C ALA A 61 -27.33 9.97 6.07
N LEU A 62 -27.52 9.10 5.08
CA LEU A 62 -27.05 9.27 3.70
C LEU A 62 -28.18 9.70 2.74
N TRP A 63 -29.45 9.69 3.21
CA TRP A 63 -30.61 10.11 2.41
C TRP A 63 -30.59 11.61 2.21
N ARG A 64 -30.70 12.07 0.96
CA ARG A 64 -30.68 13.47 0.54
C ARG A 64 -32.02 13.89 0.00
N PRO A 65 -32.32 15.21 -0.10
CA PRO A 65 -33.57 15.70 -0.66
C PRO A 65 -33.89 15.15 -2.06
N GLU A 66 -32.88 14.95 -2.90
CA GLU A 66 -33.04 14.37 -4.23
C GLU A 66 -33.49 12.91 -4.21
N ASP A 67 -33.28 12.20 -3.10
CA ASP A 67 -33.71 10.79 -2.93
C ASP A 67 -35.17 10.65 -2.62
N GLY A 68 -35.80 11.70 -2.07
CA GLY A 68 -37.21 11.77 -1.76
C GLY A 68 -37.51 12.39 -0.39
N THR A 69 -38.80 12.53 -0.13
CA THR A 69 -39.38 13.09 1.11
C THR A 69 -39.31 12.07 2.26
N GLN A 70 -39.72 12.48 3.47
CA GLN A 70 -39.94 11.59 4.61
C GLN A 70 -40.90 10.43 4.27
N ALA A 71 -41.99 10.70 3.57
CA ALA A 71 -42.94 9.67 3.18
C ALA A 71 -42.35 8.68 2.16
N ASP A 72 -41.51 9.14 1.25
CA ASP A 72 -40.80 8.28 0.32
C ASP A 72 -39.78 7.38 1.03
N PHE A 73 -39.08 7.92 2.06
CA PHE A 73 -38.17 7.14 2.90
C PHE A 73 -38.90 6.04 3.68
N GLU A 74 -40.03 6.37 4.32
CA GLU A 74 -40.87 5.37 5.02
C GLU A 74 -41.39 4.29 4.07
N ALA A 75 -41.86 4.67 2.89
CA ALA A 75 -42.31 3.72 1.87
C ALA A 75 -41.14 2.82 1.38
N PHE A 76 -39.93 3.40 1.24
CA PHE A 76 -38.72 2.66 0.88
C PHE A 76 -38.36 1.61 1.95
N VAL A 77 -38.34 1.99 3.24
CA VAL A 77 -38.04 1.05 4.33
C VAL A 77 -39.07 -0.08 4.37
N LYS A 78 -40.37 0.24 4.33
CA LYS A 78 -41.48 -0.73 4.32
C LYS A 78 -41.37 -1.75 3.18
N ARG A 79 -40.91 -1.31 2.02
CA ARG A 79 -40.78 -2.15 0.81
C ARG A 79 -39.56 -3.05 0.80
N TRP A 80 -38.42 -2.56 1.29
CA TRP A 80 -37.12 -3.19 1.05
C TRP A 80 -36.45 -3.82 2.28
N LEU A 81 -37.03 -3.62 3.48
CA LEU A 81 -36.51 -4.26 4.69
C LEU A 81 -36.81 -5.76 4.66
N ALA A 82 -35.77 -6.59 4.67
CA ALA A 82 -35.89 -8.04 4.82
C ALA A 82 -36.16 -8.39 6.29
N THR A 83 -37.39 -8.81 6.59
CA THR A 83 -37.83 -9.10 7.96
C THR A 83 -37.54 -10.52 8.44
N SER A 84 -37.19 -11.44 7.52
CA SER A 84 -36.79 -12.81 7.85
C SER A 84 -35.32 -13.07 7.50
N PRO A 85 -34.64 -13.97 8.24
CA PRO A 85 -33.28 -14.42 7.86
C PRO A 85 -33.19 -14.98 6.45
N ALA A 86 -34.18 -15.74 6.01
CA ALA A 86 -34.22 -16.34 4.68
C ALA A 86 -34.30 -15.30 3.57
N ASP A 87 -35.17 -14.26 3.72
CA ASP A 87 -35.25 -13.18 2.74
C ASP A 87 -33.97 -12.37 2.69
N ARG A 88 -33.31 -12.13 3.84
CA ARG A 88 -32.03 -11.44 3.92
C ARG A 88 -30.91 -12.22 3.21
N GLU A 89 -30.86 -13.54 3.37
CA GLU A 89 -29.87 -14.39 2.70
C GLU A 89 -30.06 -14.42 1.17
N VAL A 90 -31.33 -14.51 0.71
CA VAL A 90 -31.67 -14.40 -0.72
C VAL A 90 -31.24 -13.05 -1.29
N LEU A 91 -31.52 -11.97 -0.56
CA LEU A 91 -31.11 -10.61 -0.97
C LEU A 91 -29.58 -10.49 -1.02
N PHE A 92 -28.88 -11.00 -0.01
CA PHE A 92 -27.42 -11.04 0.03
C PHE A 92 -26.84 -11.73 -1.20
N GLY A 93 -27.34 -12.92 -1.55
CA GLY A 93 -26.85 -13.65 -2.71
C GLY A 93 -27.01 -12.87 -4.03
N LYS A 94 -28.15 -12.17 -4.18
CA LYS A 94 -28.40 -11.31 -5.37
C LYS A 94 -27.45 -10.12 -5.44
N LEU A 95 -27.30 -9.39 -4.33
CA LEU A 95 -26.43 -8.21 -4.26
C LEU A 95 -24.96 -8.62 -4.45
N SER A 96 -24.52 -9.67 -3.76
CA SER A 96 -23.15 -10.19 -3.85
C SER A 96 -22.78 -10.55 -5.29
N ARG A 97 -23.67 -11.28 -5.98
CA ARG A 97 -23.45 -11.66 -7.40
C ARG A 97 -23.43 -10.42 -8.32
N ALA A 98 -24.35 -9.48 -8.13
CA ALA A 98 -24.39 -8.26 -8.95
C ALA A 98 -23.11 -7.42 -8.77
N MET A 99 -22.61 -7.30 -7.53
CA MET A 99 -21.37 -6.60 -7.23
C MET A 99 -20.15 -7.29 -7.82
N GLU A 100 -20.07 -8.63 -7.78
CA GLU A 100 -19.01 -9.38 -8.45
C GLU A 100 -18.99 -9.11 -9.96
N ILE A 101 -20.15 -9.15 -10.63
CA ILE A 101 -20.25 -8.89 -12.06
C ILE A 101 -19.82 -7.46 -12.38
N PHE A 102 -20.32 -6.47 -11.63
CA PHE A 102 -19.97 -5.08 -11.86
C PHE A 102 -18.45 -4.84 -11.65
N ALA A 103 -17.91 -5.29 -10.54
CA ALA A 103 -16.49 -5.13 -10.23
C ALA A 103 -15.60 -5.77 -11.32
N THR A 104 -15.97 -6.98 -11.80
CA THR A 104 -15.27 -7.64 -12.90
C THR A 104 -15.27 -6.82 -14.18
N GLN A 105 -16.42 -6.26 -14.58
CA GLN A 105 -16.52 -5.46 -15.81
C GLN A 105 -15.71 -4.16 -15.71
N ALA A 106 -15.79 -3.47 -14.56
CA ALA A 106 -15.03 -2.25 -14.33
C ALA A 106 -13.51 -2.52 -14.31
N ASN A 107 -13.08 -3.61 -13.65
CA ASN A 107 -11.68 -4.03 -13.63
C ASN A 107 -11.15 -4.36 -15.03
N GLN A 108 -11.91 -5.13 -15.83
CA GLN A 108 -11.55 -5.43 -17.22
C GLN A 108 -11.39 -4.15 -18.06
N LEU A 109 -12.30 -3.18 -17.90
CA LEU A 109 -12.20 -1.91 -18.60
C LEU A 109 -10.93 -1.15 -18.19
N THR A 110 -10.63 -1.08 -16.90
CA THR A 110 -9.40 -0.45 -16.38
C THR A 110 -8.15 -1.12 -16.96
N ILE A 111 -8.12 -2.45 -16.99
CA ILE A 111 -6.99 -3.22 -17.54
C ILE A 111 -6.79 -2.92 -19.03
N GLU A 112 -7.85 -2.95 -19.83
CA GLU A 112 -7.74 -2.73 -21.28
C GLU A 112 -7.37 -1.29 -21.63
N LEU A 113 -7.93 -0.30 -20.94
CA LEU A 113 -7.58 1.11 -21.15
C LEU A 113 -6.16 1.45 -20.68
N GLY A 114 -5.67 0.78 -19.63
CA GLY A 114 -4.31 0.96 -19.12
C GLY A 114 -3.25 0.13 -19.85
N ARG A 115 -3.64 -0.87 -20.64
CA ARG A 115 -2.73 -1.84 -21.27
C ARG A 115 -1.54 -1.20 -22.01
N PRO A 116 -1.71 -0.21 -22.92
CA PRO A 116 -0.61 0.36 -23.69
C PRO A 116 0.44 1.09 -22.83
N THR A 117 0.02 1.67 -21.71
CA THR A 117 0.92 2.42 -20.81
C THR A 117 1.66 1.51 -19.81
N VAL A 118 1.11 0.35 -19.50
CA VAL A 118 1.63 -0.58 -18.47
C VAL A 118 2.48 -1.70 -19.09
N LEU A 119 2.09 -2.23 -20.25
CA LEU A 119 2.77 -3.35 -20.87
C LEU A 119 3.87 -2.89 -21.86
N ALA A 120 4.89 -3.72 -22.01
CA ALA A 120 6.01 -3.48 -22.94
C ALA A 120 5.63 -3.82 -24.41
N GLU A 121 4.45 -3.38 -24.85
CA GLU A 121 3.86 -3.64 -26.16
C GLU A 121 3.87 -2.38 -27.05
N GLY A 122 5.02 -1.97 -27.56
CA GLY A 122 5.18 -0.75 -28.34
C GLY A 122 5.33 0.52 -27.47
N GLU A 123 5.29 1.71 -28.08
CA GLU A 123 5.39 2.99 -27.37
C GLU A 123 4.01 3.65 -27.26
N PRO A 124 3.54 3.99 -26.06
CA PRO A 124 2.24 4.64 -25.88
C PRO A 124 2.26 6.07 -26.42
N GLY A 125 1.16 6.47 -27.03
CA GLY A 125 0.92 7.83 -27.48
C GLY A 125 0.04 8.64 -26.53
N ASP A 126 -0.13 9.95 -26.81
CA ASP A 126 -0.94 10.85 -25.97
C ASP A 126 -2.37 10.32 -25.71
N ILE A 127 -2.95 9.62 -26.69
CA ILE A 127 -4.29 9.05 -26.56
C ILE A 127 -4.35 7.88 -25.58
N ASP A 128 -3.28 7.08 -25.49
CA ASP A 128 -3.19 5.96 -24.57
C ASP A 128 -3.11 6.45 -23.12
N TYR A 129 -2.34 7.51 -22.88
CA TYR A 129 -2.30 8.16 -21.56
C TYR A 129 -3.65 8.78 -21.17
N LEU A 130 -4.40 9.33 -22.14
CA LEU A 130 -5.74 9.85 -21.88
C LEU A 130 -6.71 8.73 -21.48
N PHE A 131 -6.69 7.60 -22.16
CA PHE A 131 -7.54 6.47 -21.81
C PHE A 131 -7.11 5.79 -20.50
N SER A 132 -5.82 5.67 -20.23
CA SER A 132 -5.32 5.07 -18.98
C SER A 132 -5.67 5.91 -17.74
N SER A 133 -5.96 7.20 -17.90
CA SER A 133 -6.42 8.07 -16.80
C SER A 133 -7.92 7.97 -16.50
N HIS A 134 -8.68 7.14 -17.24
CA HIS A 134 -10.10 6.94 -17.00
C HIS A 134 -10.34 6.10 -15.75
N ASP A 135 -11.12 6.63 -14.80
CA ASP A 135 -11.57 5.90 -13.63
C ASP A 135 -12.90 5.18 -13.93
N SER A 136 -12.83 3.86 -14.10
CA SER A 136 -13.98 3.00 -14.38
C SER A 136 -14.97 2.91 -13.21
N TYR A 137 -14.56 3.33 -12.01
CA TYR A 137 -15.38 3.31 -10.81
C TYR A 137 -15.91 4.69 -10.39
N ALA A 138 -15.52 5.79 -11.09
CA ALA A 138 -15.84 7.15 -10.67
C ALA A 138 -17.34 7.40 -10.40
N HIS A 139 -18.22 6.82 -11.21
CA HIS A 139 -19.67 6.98 -11.09
C HIS A 139 -20.36 5.87 -10.29
N PHE A 140 -19.63 4.84 -9.85
CA PHE A 140 -20.24 3.68 -9.19
C PHE A 140 -21.07 4.05 -7.96
N SER A 141 -20.52 4.89 -7.09
CA SER A 141 -21.20 5.32 -5.87
C SER A 141 -22.49 6.10 -6.22
N ASP A 142 -22.40 7.08 -7.10
CA ASP A 142 -23.54 7.91 -7.51
C ASP A 142 -24.66 7.04 -8.11
N ASP A 143 -24.32 6.13 -9.05
CA ASP A 143 -25.28 5.23 -9.70
C ASP A 143 -25.97 4.29 -8.69
N MET A 144 -25.22 3.75 -7.73
CA MET A 144 -25.77 2.85 -6.72
C MET A 144 -26.73 3.57 -5.76
N PHE A 145 -26.44 4.82 -5.39
CA PHE A 145 -27.32 5.63 -4.56
C PHE A 145 -28.55 6.13 -5.35
N GLU A 146 -28.37 6.61 -6.57
CA GLU A 146 -29.47 7.07 -7.42
C GLU A 146 -30.49 5.98 -7.68
N ASN A 147 -30.00 4.77 -8.00
CA ASN A 147 -30.85 3.59 -8.24
C ASN A 147 -31.28 2.87 -6.95
N LYS A 148 -31.00 3.44 -5.77
CA LYS A 148 -31.36 2.92 -4.43
C LYS A 148 -30.71 1.58 -4.05
N VAL A 149 -29.80 1.04 -4.84
CA VAL A 149 -29.10 -0.24 -4.53
C VAL A 149 -28.23 -0.09 -3.28
N ALA A 150 -27.53 1.05 -3.13
CA ALA A 150 -26.75 1.36 -1.94
C ALA A 150 -27.63 1.38 -0.69
N PHE A 151 -28.79 2.05 -0.73
CA PHE A 151 -29.72 2.10 0.39
C PHE A 151 -30.33 0.73 0.73
N ILE A 152 -30.67 -0.10 -0.27
CA ILE A 152 -31.13 -1.48 -0.03
C ILE A 152 -30.05 -2.29 0.68
N THR A 153 -28.79 -2.10 0.29
CA THR A 153 -27.65 -2.76 0.91
C THR A 153 -27.49 -2.34 2.36
N ILE A 154 -27.40 -1.03 2.64
CA ILE A 154 -27.22 -0.48 3.99
C ILE A 154 -28.37 -0.88 4.91
N LEU A 155 -29.61 -0.80 4.43
CA LEU A 155 -30.82 -1.14 5.19
C LEU A 155 -30.78 -2.55 5.76
N ASN A 156 -30.24 -3.51 5.00
CA ASN A 156 -30.28 -4.93 5.36
C ASN A 156 -28.95 -5.46 5.89
N PHE A 157 -27.84 -4.79 5.55
CA PHE A 157 -26.47 -5.13 5.94
C PHE A 157 -25.77 -3.87 6.48
N PRO A 158 -26.12 -3.45 7.72
CA PRO A 158 -25.56 -2.24 8.29
C PRO A 158 -24.06 -2.37 8.49
N HIS A 159 -23.35 -1.24 8.33
CA HIS A 159 -21.95 -1.13 8.64
C HIS A 159 -21.67 -1.25 10.15
N TYR A 160 -20.57 -1.90 10.48
CA TYR A 160 -19.99 -1.99 11.82
C TYR A 160 -18.62 -1.32 11.82
N THR A 161 -18.33 -0.51 12.84
CA THR A 161 -17.02 0.11 13.01
C THR A 161 -15.92 -0.95 13.20
N LEU A 162 -14.67 -0.54 13.06
CA LEU A 162 -13.53 -1.43 13.32
C LEU A 162 -13.56 -1.98 14.76
N GLU A 163 -13.86 -1.13 15.75
CA GLU A 163 -13.98 -1.52 17.16
C GLU A 163 -15.09 -2.57 17.35
N GLU A 164 -16.26 -2.36 16.73
CA GLU A 164 -17.34 -3.32 16.77
C GLU A 164 -17.00 -4.64 16.12
N LYS A 165 -16.36 -4.63 14.94
CA LYS A 165 -15.89 -5.85 14.27
C LYS A 165 -14.88 -6.63 15.12
N ASN A 166 -13.95 -5.94 15.77
CA ASN A 166 -12.97 -6.56 16.65
C ASN A 166 -13.58 -7.12 17.93
N SER A 167 -14.61 -6.48 18.47
CA SER A 167 -15.28 -6.93 19.72
C SER A 167 -16.32 -8.02 19.47
N LEU A 168 -17.11 -7.91 18.40
CA LEU A 168 -18.24 -8.82 18.11
C LEU A 168 -17.81 -9.99 17.21
N GLY A 169 -16.86 -9.77 16.31
CA GLY A 169 -16.46 -10.71 15.26
C GLY A 169 -15.98 -12.06 15.74
N GLY A 170 -15.46 -12.14 16.98
CA GLY A 170 -15.09 -13.41 17.59
C GLY A 170 -16.28 -14.37 17.84
N GLY A 171 -17.50 -13.82 17.87
CA GLY A 171 -18.74 -14.58 17.98
C GLY A 171 -19.49 -14.76 16.65
N TRP A 172 -19.00 -14.19 15.57
CA TRP A 172 -19.64 -14.25 14.26
C TRP A 172 -19.27 -15.52 13.49
N ASP A 173 -20.27 -16.12 12.85
CA ASP A 173 -20.03 -17.13 11.83
C ASP A 173 -19.61 -16.49 10.48
N ARG A 174 -19.31 -17.33 9.49
CA ARG A 174 -18.85 -16.87 8.16
C ARG A 174 -19.87 -15.99 7.44
N LEU A 175 -21.15 -16.30 7.54
CA LEU A 175 -22.23 -15.53 6.92
C LEU A 175 -22.39 -14.16 7.60
N GLN A 176 -22.25 -14.09 8.92
CA GLN A 176 -22.30 -12.83 9.66
C GLN A 176 -21.13 -11.91 9.31
N TRP A 177 -19.92 -12.46 9.17
CA TRP A 177 -18.78 -11.73 8.63
C TRP A 177 -19.02 -11.24 7.20
N ALA A 178 -19.59 -12.09 6.32
CA ALA A 178 -19.92 -11.72 4.96
C ALA A 178 -20.96 -10.59 4.89
N TYR A 179 -21.93 -10.58 5.79
CA TYR A 179 -22.90 -9.48 5.93
C TYR A 179 -22.24 -8.18 6.40
N ALA A 180 -21.34 -8.26 7.38
CA ALA A 180 -20.60 -7.08 7.83
C ALA A 180 -19.74 -6.48 6.69
N ARG A 181 -19.06 -7.33 5.90
CA ARG A 181 -18.30 -6.88 4.73
C ARG A 181 -19.19 -6.33 3.60
N MET A 182 -20.41 -6.80 3.47
CA MET A 182 -21.39 -6.18 2.56
C MET A 182 -21.72 -4.76 3.02
N GLY A 183 -21.86 -4.54 4.32
CA GLY A 183 -22.13 -3.22 4.92
C GLY A 183 -21.00 -2.21 4.75
N ASP A 184 -19.77 -2.68 4.55
CA ASP A 184 -18.62 -1.80 4.32
C ASP A 184 -18.61 -1.15 2.93
N ARG A 185 -19.48 -1.58 2.00
CA ARG A 185 -19.48 -1.13 0.61
C ARG A 185 -20.01 0.30 0.41
N PHE A 186 -20.88 0.78 1.31
CA PHE A 186 -21.57 2.07 1.16
C PHE A 186 -21.59 2.85 2.48
N THR A 187 -20.41 3.10 3.06
CA THR A 187 -20.28 3.89 4.30
C THR A 187 -20.27 5.39 4.06
N GLU A 188 -20.12 5.80 2.80
CA GLU A 188 -19.96 7.18 2.36
C GLU A 188 -20.70 7.43 1.04
N ARG A 189 -20.97 8.70 0.75
CA ARG A 189 -21.60 9.12 -0.50
C ARG A 189 -20.86 10.33 -1.06
N VAL A 190 -19.68 10.07 -1.65
CA VAL A 190 -18.80 11.08 -2.23
C VAL A 190 -19.25 11.41 -3.65
N PRO A 191 -19.43 12.69 -4.01
CA PRO A 191 -19.70 13.08 -5.39
C PRO A 191 -18.50 12.74 -6.30
N ALA A 192 -18.77 12.27 -7.52
CA ALA A 192 -17.74 11.92 -8.50
C ALA A 192 -16.72 13.04 -8.75
N SER A 193 -17.16 14.31 -8.74
CA SER A 193 -16.28 15.47 -8.89
C SER A 193 -15.24 15.62 -7.77
N VAL A 194 -15.59 15.22 -6.55
CA VAL A 194 -14.67 15.25 -5.39
C VAL A 194 -13.66 14.10 -5.49
N SER A 195 -14.12 12.89 -5.82
CA SER A 195 -13.24 11.74 -6.07
C SER A 195 -12.26 12.03 -7.20
N GLN A 196 -12.72 12.63 -8.30
CA GLN A 196 -11.87 13.03 -9.41
C GLN A 196 -10.80 14.05 -9.01
N ALA A 197 -11.11 14.99 -8.12
CA ALA A 197 -10.13 15.97 -7.62
C ALA A 197 -8.99 15.28 -6.83
N VAL A 198 -9.31 14.26 -6.02
CA VAL A 198 -8.32 13.45 -5.31
C VAL A 198 -7.42 12.71 -6.30
N THR A 199 -7.99 12.07 -7.31
CA THR A 199 -7.25 11.36 -8.36
C THR A 199 -6.29 12.31 -9.09
N VAL A 200 -6.75 13.50 -9.48
CA VAL A 200 -5.92 14.51 -10.13
C VAL A 200 -4.75 14.97 -9.25
N ALA A 201 -5.01 15.21 -7.96
CA ALA A 201 -3.96 15.62 -7.02
C ALA A 201 -2.90 14.52 -6.81
N ARG A 202 -3.35 13.25 -6.71
CA ARG A 202 -2.46 12.09 -6.63
C ARG A 202 -1.61 11.96 -7.89
N SER A 203 -2.23 11.95 -9.08
CA SER A 203 -1.50 11.82 -10.34
C SER A 203 -0.49 12.95 -10.56
N ALA A 204 -0.77 14.15 -10.06
CA ALA A 204 0.19 15.26 -10.12
C ALA A 204 1.41 15.02 -9.22
N ALA A 205 1.21 14.41 -8.05
CA ALA A 205 2.31 14.04 -7.14
C ALA A 205 3.11 12.85 -7.68
N GLU A 206 2.43 11.82 -8.20
CA GLU A 206 3.07 10.68 -8.89
C GLU A 206 3.93 11.17 -10.07
N GLY A 207 3.38 12.02 -10.93
CA GLY A 207 4.11 12.59 -12.06
C GLY A 207 5.33 13.43 -11.65
N TYR A 208 5.29 14.11 -10.49
CA TYR A 208 6.47 14.78 -9.95
C TYR A 208 7.54 13.77 -9.50
N VAL A 209 7.15 12.69 -8.82
CA VAL A 209 8.08 11.64 -8.37
C VAL A 209 8.70 10.91 -9.57
N ASP A 210 7.91 10.54 -10.57
CA ASP A 210 8.33 9.70 -11.70
C ASP A 210 9.41 10.35 -12.57
N VAL A 211 9.46 11.68 -12.60
CA VAL A 211 10.47 12.42 -13.38
C VAL A 211 11.60 12.98 -12.53
N TYR A 212 11.60 12.75 -11.22
CA TYR A 212 12.59 13.33 -10.31
C TYR A 212 13.90 12.54 -10.32
N ASN A 213 14.66 12.65 -11.42
CA ASN A 213 15.92 11.93 -11.59
C ASN A 213 17.13 12.79 -11.21
N ILE A 214 18.05 12.18 -10.47
CA ILE A 214 19.38 12.73 -10.20
C ILE A 214 20.36 12.12 -11.20
N LYS A 215 21.05 12.99 -11.95
CA LYS A 215 22.08 12.59 -12.92
C LYS A 215 23.38 12.31 -12.17
N MET A 216 23.58 11.08 -11.71
CA MET A 216 24.66 10.69 -10.82
C MET A 216 26.04 10.93 -11.43
N GLY A 217 26.21 10.71 -12.74
CA GLY A 217 27.45 10.98 -13.46
C GLY A 217 27.82 12.47 -13.54
N HIS A 218 26.92 13.35 -13.11
CA HIS A 218 27.13 14.80 -13.02
C HIS A 218 27.34 15.29 -11.58
N LEU A 219 27.42 14.38 -10.60
CA LEU A 219 27.80 14.73 -9.24
C LEU A 219 29.31 14.87 -9.10
N LEU A 220 29.73 15.93 -8.43
CA LEU A 220 31.14 16.23 -8.16
C LEU A 220 31.45 16.17 -6.66
N THR A 221 32.66 15.69 -6.33
CA THR A 221 33.26 16.00 -5.02
C THR A 221 33.68 17.48 -4.96
N GLU A 222 34.12 17.94 -3.79
CA GLU A 222 34.64 19.32 -3.65
C GLU A 222 35.93 19.53 -4.45
N GLU A 223 36.67 18.44 -4.76
CA GLU A 223 37.86 18.42 -5.59
C GLU A 223 37.55 18.31 -7.09
N GLY A 224 36.28 18.11 -7.47
CA GLY A 224 35.81 17.99 -8.85
C GLY A 224 35.91 16.56 -9.41
N GLU A 225 36.05 15.55 -8.57
CA GLU A 225 36.06 14.13 -8.98
C GLU A 225 34.64 13.59 -9.15
N LYS A 226 34.46 12.59 -10.05
CA LYS A 226 33.20 11.89 -10.30
C LYS A 226 33.33 10.42 -9.89
N PHE A 227 32.38 9.92 -9.11
CA PHE A 227 32.41 8.54 -8.61
C PHE A 227 31.41 7.61 -9.30
N PHE A 228 30.43 8.16 -10.01
CA PHE A 228 29.38 7.40 -10.66
C PHE A 228 29.58 7.36 -12.18
N PRO A 229 29.08 6.32 -12.87
CA PRO A 229 29.07 6.27 -14.33
C PRO A 229 28.39 7.49 -14.94
N GLU A 230 28.90 7.97 -16.08
CA GLU A 230 28.47 9.23 -16.70
C GLU A 230 26.97 9.22 -17.12
N ASP A 231 26.47 8.07 -17.54
CA ASP A 231 25.08 7.84 -17.96
C ASP A 231 24.15 7.44 -16.83
N MET A 232 24.67 7.28 -15.61
CA MET A 232 23.87 6.85 -14.46
C MET A 232 22.85 7.92 -14.05
N SER A 233 21.59 7.52 -14.03
CA SER A 233 20.47 8.37 -13.62
C SER A 233 19.58 7.61 -12.63
N LEU A 234 19.38 8.17 -11.44
CA LEU A 234 18.65 7.53 -10.37
C LEU A 234 17.42 8.34 -9.99
N LEU A 235 16.29 7.66 -9.92
CA LEU A 235 15.04 8.25 -9.42
C LEU A 235 15.16 8.50 -7.90
N SER A 236 14.83 9.70 -7.46
CA SER A 236 14.71 10.01 -6.03
C SER A 236 13.56 9.18 -5.46
N HIS A 237 13.77 8.68 -4.42
CA HIS A 237 14.34 8.16 -3.29
C HIS A 237 14.73 6.67 -3.48
N TRP A 238 13.85 5.88 -4.17
CA TRP A 238 14.01 4.42 -4.28
C TRP A 238 15.35 4.02 -4.90
N ASN A 239 15.68 4.58 -6.06
CA ASN A 239 16.90 4.20 -6.74
C ASN A 239 18.15 4.76 -6.04
N LEU A 240 18.05 5.93 -5.41
CA LEU A 240 19.14 6.47 -4.57
C LEU A 240 19.38 5.56 -3.36
N ARG A 241 18.34 5.06 -2.71
CA ARG A 241 18.41 4.10 -1.61
C ARG A 241 19.02 2.77 -2.07
N ASP A 242 18.58 2.26 -3.22
CA ASP A 242 19.07 0.98 -3.76
C ASP A 242 20.56 1.05 -4.12
N GLU A 243 21.00 2.17 -4.71
CA GLU A 243 22.43 2.39 -4.98
C GLU A 243 23.23 2.46 -3.69
N LEU A 244 22.74 3.21 -2.68
CA LEU A 244 23.37 3.29 -1.37
C LEU A 244 23.48 1.90 -0.70
N LYS A 245 22.46 1.06 -0.82
CA LYS A 245 22.47 -0.33 -0.35
C LYS A 245 23.50 -1.17 -1.10
N SER A 246 23.64 -0.98 -2.41
CA SER A 246 24.62 -1.73 -3.23
C SER A 246 26.07 -1.43 -2.82
N ASP A 247 26.34 -0.22 -2.35
CA ASP A 247 27.65 0.23 -1.91
C ASP A 247 28.13 -0.41 -0.58
N TYR A 248 27.31 -1.25 0.09
CA TYR A 248 27.81 -2.12 1.18
C TYR A 248 28.59 -3.34 0.67
N ALA A 249 28.61 -3.57 -0.63
CA ALA A 249 29.57 -4.48 -1.27
C ALA A 249 30.96 -3.83 -1.30
N ASP A 250 32.00 -4.65 -1.53
CA ASP A 250 33.36 -4.16 -1.67
C ASP A 250 33.55 -3.53 -3.07
N VAL A 251 33.13 -2.28 -3.20
CA VAL A 251 33.20 -1.50 -4.44
C VAL A 251 34.06 -0.26 -4.25
N PRO A 252 34.73 0.26 -5.30
CA PRO A 252 35.54 1.47 -5.21
C PRO A 252 34.72 2.68 -4.73
N HIS A 253 35.28 3.46 -3.81
CA HIS A 253 34.64 4.68 -3.25
C HIS A 253 33.27 4.46 -2.61
N ALA A 254 32.99 3.25 -2.11
CA ALA A 254 31.70 2.88 -1.53
C ALA A 254 31.22 3.91 -0.49
N ARG A 255 32.08 4.24 0.46
CA ARG A 255 31.73 5.18 1.53
C ARG A 255 31.49 6.59 1.02
N GLU A 256 32.35 7.09 0.16
CA GLU A 256 32.23 8.43 -0.43
C GLU A 256 30.97 8.56 -1.28
N LYS A 257 30.59 7.52 -2.01
CA LYS A 257 29.33 7.44 -2.74
C LYS A 257 28.13 7.49 -1.78
N GLN A 258 28.15 6.69 -0.71
CA GLN A 258 27.07 6.69 0.31
C GLN A 258 26.92 8.08 0.97
N GLU A 259 28.02 8.73 1.34
CA GLU A 259 28.02 10.07 1.90
C GLU A 259 27.46 11.10 0.90
N MET A 260 27.81 10.99 -0.38
CA MET A 260 27.30 11.86 -1.45
C MET A 260 25.79 11.66 -1.67
N ILE A 261 25.31 10.42 -1.75
CA ILE A 261 23.87 10.11 -1.89
C ILE A 261 23.09 10.63 -0.70
N TYR A 262 23.61 10.42 0.53
CA TYR A 262 22.98 10.97 1.73
C TYR A 262 22.86 12.48 1.66
N LYS A 263 23.90 13.19 1.19
CA LYS A 263 23.87 14.64 1.03
C LYS A 263 22.89 15.11 -0.03
N VAL A 264 22.78 14.38 -1.14
CA VAL A 264 21.74 14.62 -2.17
C VAL A 264 20.34 14.51 -1.55
N MET A 265 20.08 13.47 -0.76
CA MET A 265 18.79 13.28 -0.08
C MET A 265 18.48 14.41 0.90
N GLU A 266 19.48 14.88 1.67
CA GLU A 266 19.29 16.06 2.52
C GLU A 266 18.89 17.31 1.72
N ARG A 267 19.56 17.56 0.57
CA ARG A 267 19.23 18.72 -0.29
C ARG A 267 17.83 18.64 -0.87
N ILE A 268 17.36 17.42 -1.18
CA ILE A 268 15.99 17.19 -1.65
C ILE A 268 14.98 17.52 -0.56
N VAL A 269 15.12 16.97 0.63
CA VAL A 269 14.12 17.18 1.70
C VAL A 269 14.13 18.60 2.25
N THR A 270 15.28 19.27 2.29
CA THR A 270 15.37 20.69 2.67
C THR A 270 14.94 21.64 1.56
N GLN A 271 14.68 21.15 0.35
CA GLN A 271 14.37 21.92 -0.86
C GLN A 271 15.47 22.93 -1.23
N GLU A 272 16.70 22.65 -0.83
CA GLU A 272 17.89 23.44 -1.18
C GLU A 272 18.52 22.97 -2.49
N ILE A 273 18.08 21.86 -3.07
CA ILE A 273 18.57 21.36 -4.35
C ILE A 273 18.35 22.40 -5.45
N PRO A 274 19.35 22.70 -6.29
CA PRO A 274 19.14 23.60 -7.43
C PRO A 274 18.17 22.99 -8.42
N ALA A 275 17.07 23.71 -8.73
CA ALA A 275 16.01 23.17 -9.59
C ALA A 275 16.50 22.67 -10.96
N ALA A 276 17.51 23.34 -11.52
CA ALA A 276 18.03 23.01 -12.84
C ALA A 276 18.88 21.73 -12.91
N VAL A 277 19.31 21.16 -11.78
CA VAL A 277 20.07 19.88 -11.78
C VAL A 277 19.16 18.66 -11.80
N VAL A 278 17.88 18.83 -11.43
CA VAL A 278 16.92 17.73 -11.44
C VAL A 278 16.60 17.35 -12.89
N ASN A 279 16.74 16.06 -13.20
CA ASN A 279 16.48 15.48 -14.51
C ASN A 279 17.22 16.16 -15.70
N ASN A 280 18.36 16.79 -15.45
CA ASN A 280 19.08 17.59 -16.45
C ASN A 280 20.59 17.33 -16.44
N PRO A 281 21.16 16.73 -17.51
CA PRO A 281 22.59 16.43 -17.59
C PRO A 281 23.45 17.62 -18.03
N GLU A 282 22.90 18.82 -18.27
CA GLU A 282 23.67 20.00 -18.69
C GLU A 282 24.50 20.61 -17.56
N TYR A 283 24.26 20.20 -16.29
CA TYR A 283 24.88 20.78 -15.13
C TYR A 283 25.63 19.75 -14.31
N ASP A 284 26.86 20.06 -13.94
CA ASP A 284 27.59 19.35 -12.90
C ASP A 284 27.30 20.00 -11.53
N TRP A 285 27.15 19.21 -10.47
CA TRP A 285 26.71 19.67 -9.17
C TRP A 285 27.53 19.02 -8.02
N ALA A 286 28.05 19.84 -7.12
CA ALA A 286 28.69 19.38 -5.86
C ALA A 286 27.68 19.48 -4.70
N PRO A 287 27.07 18.37 -4.24
CA PRO A 287 25.99 18.40 -3.25
C PRO A 287 26.40 18.98 -1.89
N PHE A 288 27.67 18.82 -1.48
CA PHE A 288 28.18 19.27 -0.20
C PHE A 288 28.21 20.83 -0.12
N SER A 289 28.83 21.48 -1.09
CA SER A 289 28.88 22.95 -1.20
C SER A 289 27.66 23.58 -1.86
N ASN A 290 26.84 22.77 -2.51
CA ASN A 290 25.70 23.18 -3.33
C ASN A 290 26.06 24.05 -4.55
N ARG A 291 27.30 23.93 -5.04
CA ARG A 291 27.82 24.67 -6.20
C ARG A 291 27.49 23.93 -7.50
N VAL A 292 27.19 24.68 -8.54
CA VAL A 292 26.78 24.14 -9.84
C VAL A 292 27.67 24.72 -10.95
N TRP A 293 27.98 23.89 -11.94
CA TRP A 293 28.73 24.29 -13.14
C TRP A 293 27.93 23.96 -14.40
N LYS A 294 28.05 24.84 -15.39
CA LYS A 294 27.61 24.59 -16.75
C LYS A 294 28.78 24.86 -17.69
N ASP A 295 29.09 23.90 -18.56
CA ASP A 295 30.24 23.99 -19.49
C ASP A 295 31.57 24.37 -18.77
N GLY A 296 31.79 23.81 -17.58
CA GLY A 296 32.97 24.06 -16.75
C GLY A 296 33.02 25.42 -16.06
N LYS A 297 31.95 26.24 -16.15
CA LYS A 297 31.83 27.54 -15.48
C LYS A 297 30.85 27.45 -14.34
N GLU A 298 31.24 27.94 -13.17
CA GLU A 298 30.35 28.03 -12.01
C GLU A 298 29.19 28.99 -12.31
N VAL A 299 27.97 28.55 -11.95
CA VAL A 299 26.73 29.32 -12.13
C VAL A 299 25.92 29.31 -10.84
N SER A 300 25.20 30.40 -10.60
CA SER A 300 24.26 30.51 -9.47
C SER A 300 22.86 30.23 -9.99
N LEU A 301 22.19 29.23 -9.39
CA LEU A 301 20.85 28.82 -9.78
C LEU A 301 19.91 28.87 -8.57
N PRO A 302 18.61 29.16 -8.79
CA PRO A 302 17.62 29.06 -7.71
C PRO A 302 17.43 27.61 -7.28
N SER A 303 17.12 27.43 -6.01
CA SER A 303 16.66 26.14 -5.50
C SER A 303 15.27 25.80 -6.06
N GLU A 304 14.85 24.53 -5.88
CA GLU A 304 13.53 24.05 -6.28
C GLU A 304 12.39 24.78 -5.54
N GLY A 305 12.67 25.34 -4.36
CA GLY A 305 11.66 25.94 -3.52
C GLY A 305 10.84 24.86 -2.80
N ASP A 306 9.58 25.14 -2.47
CA ASP A 306 8.75 24.26 -1.66
C ASP A 306 7.83 23.34 -2.50
N VAL A 307 8.23 22.97 -3.74
CA VAL A 307 7.40 22.21 -4.69
C VAL A 307 6.99 20.86 -4.12
N ARG A 308 7.95 20.13 -3.51
CA ARG A 308 7.71 18.86 -2.82
C ARG A 308 6.56 18.97 -1.81
N TYR A 309 6.62 19.96 -0.96
CA TYR A 309 5.63 20.19 0.10
C TYR A 309 4.33 20.78 -0.43
N GLY A 310 4.37 21.43 -1.58
CA GLY A 310 3.21 21.86 -2.34
C GLY A 310 2.35 20.68 -2.82
N HIS A 311 2.96 19.58 -3.25
CA HIS A 311 2.23 18.35 -3.63
C HIS A 311 1.56 17.71 -2.41
N ILE A 312 2.25 17.60 -1.28
CA ILE A 312 1.65 17.06 -0.04
C ILE A 312 0.46 17.91 0.40
N LEU A 313 0.62 19.23 0.41
CA LEU A 313 -0.42 20.16 0.82
C LEU A 313 -1.65 20.11 -0.11
N ASN A 314 -1.42 20.02 -1.42
CA ASN A 314 -2.50 19.87 -2.39
C ASN A 314 -3.30 18.58 -2.18
N GLN A 315 -2.63 17.46 -1.92
CA GLN A 315 -3.31 16.21 -1.56
C GLN A 315 -4.10 16.36 -0.25
N PHE A 316 -3.51 16.95 0.79
CA PHE A 316 -4.21 17.18 2.05
C PHE A 316 -5.53 17.93 1.83
N HIS A 317 -5.52 19.03 1.07
CA HIS A 317 -6.74 19.80 0.81
C HIS A 317 -7.80 18.99 0.06
N THR A 318 -7.41 18.19 -0.92
CA THR A 318 -8.36 17.34 -1.65
C THR A 318 -8.91 16.21 -0.78
N PHE A 319 -8.08 15.59 0.07
CA PHE A 319 -8.53 14.59 1.04
C PHE A 319 -9.41 15.17 2.13
N GLN A 320 -9.15 16.41 2.56
CA GLN A 320 -9.99 17.12 3.53
C GLN A 320 -11.39 17.44 2.96
N GLU A 321 -11.51 17.69 1.65
CA GLU A 321 -12.80 17.87 0.99
C GLU A 321 -13.68 16.61 1.06
N LEU A 322 -13.11 15.41 1.22
CA LEU A 322 -13.85 14.17 1.44
C LEU A 322 -14.50 14.11 2.83
N ASP A 323 -13.94 14.77 3.84
CA ASP A 323 -14.31 14.59 5.25
C ASP A 323 -15.81 14.76 5.50
N ARG A 324 -16.43 15.77 4.87
CA ARG A 324 -17.87 16.05 4.99
C ARG A 324 -18.76 14.97 4.35
N TRP A 325 -18.20 14.12 3.48
CA TRP A 325 -18.94 13.09 2.76
C TRP A 325 -18.80 11.69 3.39
N CYS A 326 -17.87 11.55 4.33
CA CYS A 326 -17.49 10.30 4.98
C CYS A 326 -17.82 10.32 6.49
N PRO A 327 -19.11 10.33 6.87
CA PRO A 327 -19.51 10.51 8.28
C PRO A 327 -19.03 9.39 9.21
N ALA A 328 -18.81 8.19 8.70
CA ALA A 328 -18.30 7.06 9.48
C ALA A 328 -16.79 7.21 9.80
N MET A 329 -16.02 7.83 8.90
CA MET A 329 -14.57 8.03 9.03
C MET A 329 -14.23 9.46 8.57
N PRO A 330 -14.43 10.47 9.44
CA PRO A 330 -14.50 11.89 9.05
C PRO A 330 -13.14 12.55 8.78
N THR A 331 -12.04 11.82 8.80
CA THR A 331 -10.70 12.32 8.45
C THR A 331 -9.97 11.36 7.51
N ALA A 332 -9.03 11.86 6.72
CA ALA A 332 -8.16 11.00 5.91
C ALA A 332 -7.39 9.99 6.78
N ILE A 333 -7.02 10.38 8.00
CA ILE A 333 -6.36 9.49 8.96
C ILE A 333 -7.29 8.31 9.31
N ALA A 334 -8.53 8.57 9.70
CA ALA A 334 -9.49 7.52 10.02
C ALA A 334 -9.77 6.62 8.81
N ARG A 335 -9.98 7.19 7.61
CA ARG A 335 -10.20 6.42 6.38
C ARG A 335 -9.02 5.50 6.05
N ASN A 336 -7.80 5.98 6.25
CA ASN A 336 -6.62 5.15 6.00
C ASN A 336 -6.43 4.08 7.07
N PHE A 337 -6.44 4.45 8.36
CA PHE A 337 -6.11 3.51 9.43
C PHE A 337 -7.28 2.58 9.77
N GLU A 338 -8.47 3.10 10.01
CA GLU A 338 -9.63 2.27 10.37
C GLU A 338 -10.32 1.66 9.15
N GLY A 339 -10.28 2.33 7.98
CA GLY A 339 -10.92 1.88 6.75
C GLY A 339 -10.05 0.94 5.91
N SER A 340 -8.78 1.29 5.68
CA SER A 340 -7.89 0.54 4.76
C SER A 340 -6.97 -0.42 5.50
N ILE A 341 -6.22 0.05 6.51
CA ILE A 341 -5.31 -0.79 7.30
C ILE A 341 -6.08 -1.66 8.30
N GLU A 342 -7.25 -1.22 8.73
CA GLU A 342 -8.11 -1.82 9.76
C GLU A 342 -7.38 -2.04 11.11
N MET A 343 -6.48 -1.12 11.43
CA MET A 343 -5.89 -0.89 12.74
C MET A 343 -5.97 0.61 13.03
N THR A 344 -6.24 1.02 14.27
CA THR A 344 -6.25 2.45 14.58
C THR A 344 -4.86 3.05 14.43
N ASP A 345 -4.77 4.34 14.10
CA ASP A 345 -3.48 5.05 14.00
C ASP A 345 -2.68 4.97 15.31
N LYS A 346 -3.38 4.94 16.45
CA LYS A 346 -2.75 4.76 17.76
C LYS A 346 -2.19 3.35 17.97
N GLU A 347 -2.90 2.30 17.58
CA GLU A 347 -2.38 0.92 17.66
C GLU A 347 -1.11 0.76 16.83
N VAL A 348 -1.10 1.33 15.62
CA VAL A 348 0.07 1.30 14.73
C VAL A 348 1.23 2.09 15.35
N GLU A 349 0.98 3.29 15.85
CA GLU A 349 2.00 4.09 16.55
C GLU A 349 2.58 3.36 17.75
N ASP A 350 1.73 2.81 18.63
CA ASP A 350 2.16 2.09 19.82
C ASP A 350 3.04 0.87 19.47
N LEU A 351 2.67 0.14 18.40
CA LEU A 351 3.43 -0.99 17.88
C LEU A 351 4.84 -0.56 17.40
N PHE A 352 4.92 0.54 16.65
CA PHE A 352 6.18 1.05 16.12
C PHE A 352 7.06 1.67 17.21
N VAL A 353 6.49 2.47 18.09
CA VAL A 353 7.24 3.07 19.21
C VAL A 353 7.81 1.99 20.12
N ARG A 354 7.04 0.94 20.42
CA ARG A 354 7.51 -0.19 21.21
C ARG A 354 8.70 -0.91 20.56
N PHE A 355 8.67 -1.10 19.24
CA PHE A 355 9.80 -1.66 18.50
C PHE A 355 11.02 -0.74 18.54
N LEU A 356 10.84 0.52 18.14
CA LEU A 356 11.92 1.51 18.03
C LEU A 356 12.63 1.78 19.37
N THR A 357 11.94 1.60 20.49
CA THR A 357 12.50 1.79 21.84
C THR A 357 13.06 0.50 22.46
N SER A 358 13.02 -0.62 21.74
CA SER A 358 13.51 -1.90 22.25
C SER A 358 15.03 -1.93 22.37
N ASP A 359 15.54 -2.67 23.37
CA ASP A 359 16.99 -2.86 23.55
C ASP A 359 17.63 -3.59 22.36
N GLN A 360 16.86 -4.42 21.66
CA GLN A 360 17.30 -5.18 20.50
C GLN A 360 17.76 -4.26 19.37
N VAL A 361 17.10 -3.12 19.15
CA VAL A 361 17.51 -2.13 18.13
C VAL A 361 18.94 -1.64 18.39
N LYS A 362 19.27 -1.25 19.63
CA LYS A 362 20.63 -0.81 19.99
C LYS A 362 21.65 -1.91 19.85
N LYS A 363 21.31 -3.13 20.27
CA LYS A 363 22.21 -4.29 20.17
C LYS A 363 22.50 -4.66 18.71
N VAL A 364 21.49 -4.66 17.83
CA VAL A 364 21.65 -4.93 16.40
C VAL A 364 22.48 -3.81 15.74
N GLY A 365 22.22 -2.53 16.06
CA GLY A 365 23.05 -1.42 15.61
C GLY A 365 24.52 -1.60 16.02
N GLY A 366 24.79 -2.04 17.27
CA GLY A 366 26.12 -2.38 17.73
C GLY A 366 26.78 -3.52 16.91
N MET A 367 26.02 -4.55 16.55
CA MET A 367 26.50 -5.65 15.67
C MET A 367 26.85 -5.12 14.27
N ILE A 368 26.06 -4.23 13.72
CA ILE A 368 26.32 -3.60 12.40
C ILE A 368 27.62 -2.79 12.47
N GLY A 369 27.79 -1.95 13.53
CA GLY A 369 29.02 -1.20 13.73
C GLY A 369 30.27 -2.08 13.84
N GLN A 370 30.16 -3.22 14.52
CA GLN A 370 31.26 -4.22 14.58
C GLN A 370 31.56 -4.84 13.20
N ARG A 371 30.53 -5.19 12.41
CA ARG A 371 30.72 -5.72 11.05
C ARG A 371 31.36 -4.69 10.11
N LEU A 372 30.98 -3.42 10.23
CA LEU A 372 31.53 -2.32 9.44
C LEU A 372 32.90 -1.85 9.94
N GLY A 373 33.30 -2.22 11.16
CA GLY A 373 34.56 -1.77 11.77
C GLY A 373 34.61 -0.25 12.02
N ARG A 374 33.46 0.41 12.12
CA ARG A 374 33.32 1.85 12.34
C ARG A 374 32.04 2.21 13.09
N GLU A 375 31.99 3.45 13.60
CA GLU A 375 30.76 4.04 14.09
C GLU A 375 29.73 4.16 12.94
N LEU A 376 28.45 3.99 13.30
CA LEU A 376 27.36 4.10 12.35
C LEU A 376 27.16 5.54 11.87
N ARG A 377 26.60 5.67 10.68
CA ARG A 377 26.22 6.90 10.02
C ARG A 377 24.71 6.91 9.75
N PRO A 378 24.07 8.06 9.48
CA PRO A 378 22.64 8.09 9.21
C PRO A 378 22.18 7.13 8.11
N TYR A 379 22.95 6.99 7.06
CA TYR A 379 22.63 6.11 5.94
C TYR A 379 22.80 4.62 6.26
N ASP A 380 23.41 4.24 7.41
CA ASP A 380 23.43 2.83 7.87
C ASP A 380 22.05 2.33 8.32
N ILE A 381 21.03 3.19 8.37
CA ILE A 381 19.62 2.79 8.45
C ILE A 381 19.29 1.80 7.32
N TRP A 382 19.96 1.90 6.17
CA TRP A 382 19.82 1.04 5.00
C TRP A 382 20.92 -0.03 4.90
N TYR A 383 21.52 -0.43 6.01
CA TYR A 383 22.54 -1.48 6.01
C TYR A 383 22.01 -2.79 5.42
N ASP A 384 22.67 -3.29 4.36
CA ASP A 384 22.25 -4.48 3.59
C ASP A 384 23.12 -5.73 3.86
N GLY A 385 24.01 -5.67 4.86
CA GLY A 385 24.95 -6.75 5.14
C GLY A 385 24.39 -7.95 5.90
N PHE A 386 23.11 -7.93 6.26
CA PHE A 386 22.36 -9.08 6.78
C PHE A 386 21.69 -9.89 5.67
N LYS A 387 21.50 -9.31 4.50
CA LYS A 387 20.87 -10.00 3.38
C LYS A 387 21.59 -11.30 3.10
N SER A 388 20.88 -12.40 3.23
CA SER A 388 21.40 -13.73 2.94
C SER A 388 21.82 -13.76 1.47
N ARG A 389 23.11 -13.60 1.21
CA ARG A 389 23.63 -13.80 -0.15
C ARG A 389 23.56 -15.30 -0.43
N SER A 390 22.85 -15.65 -1.49
CA SER A 390 22.83 -17.03 -1.98
C SER A 390 24.25 -17.61 -2.01
N VAL A 391 24.42 -18.84 -1.52
CA VAL A 391 25.68 -19.60 -1.67
C VAL A 391 26.05 -19.75 -3.15
N ILE A 392 25.05 -19.58 -4.04
CA ILE A 392 25.17 -19.63 -5.49
C ILE A 392 25.46 -18.22 -6.01
N PRO A 393 26.54 -18.01 -6.76
CA PRO A 393 26.83 -16.71 -7.35
C PRO A 393 25.70 -16.19 -8.22
N GLU A 394 25.38 -14.90 -8.11
CA GLU A 394 24.25 -14.27 -8.80
C GLU A 394 24.35 -14.36 -10.33
N ASP A 395 25.56 -14.30 -10.88
CA ASP A 395 25.80 -14.49 -12.32
C ASP A 395 25.36 -15.86 -12.82
N LYS A 396 25.54 -16.91 -12.02
CA LYS A 396 25.05 -18.26 -12.32
C LYS A 396 23.54 -18.36 -12.26
N LEU A 397 22.94 -17.75 -11.22
CA LEU A 397 21.47 -17.71 -11.10
C LEU A 397 20.86 -16.91 -12.25
N THR A 398 21.46 -15.78 -12.62
CA THR A 398 21.04 -14.98 -13.78
C THR A 398 21.17 -15.76 -15.09
N ALA A 399 22.25 -16.50 -15.28
CA ALA A 399 22.41 -17.35 -16.47
C ALA A 399 21.35 -18.47 -16.54
N GLU A 400 20.99 -19.05 -15.39
CA GLU A 400 19.95 -20.06 -15.29
C GLU A 400 18.56 -19.48 -15.55
N THR A 401 18.21 -18.37 -14.89
CA THR A 401 16.87 -17.75 -15.02
C THR A 401 16.64 -17.22 -16.44
N ARG A 402 17.63 -16.58 -17.06
CA ARG A 402 17.56 -16.15 -18.47
C ARG A 402 17.32 -17.31 -19.42
N LYS A 403 18.01 -18.43 -19.20
CA LYS A 403 17.81 -19.63 -20.02
C LYS A 403 16.44 -20.26 -19.79
N ARG A 404 15.95 -20.29 -18.57
CA ARG A 404 14.68 -20.91 -18.19
C ARG A 404 13.48 -20.08 -18.58
N TYR A 405 13.59 -18.75 -18.46
CA TYR A 405 12.53 -17.76 -18.67
C TYR A 405 12.95 -16.72 -19.73
N PRO A 406 13.08 -17.14 -21.01
CA PRO A 406 13.36 -16.21 -22.09
C PRO A 406 12.22 -15.22 -22.37
N ASP A 407 11.00 -15.55 -21.96
CA ASP A 407 9.77 -14.78 -22.15
C ASP A 407 8.75 -15.03 -21.02
N ALA A 408 7.67 -14.28 -20.99
CA ALA A 408 6.59 -14.39 -20.02
C ALA A 408 5.89 -15.75 -20.07
N GLU A 409 5.70 -16.30 -21.26
CA GLU A 409 5.05 -17.60 -21.46
C GLU A 409 5.88 -18.75 -20.85
N ALA A 410 7.20 -18.67 -20.91
CA ALA A 410 8.08 -19.65 -20.29
C ALA A 410 7.95 -19.65 -18.76
N PHE A 411 7.80 -18.47 -18.14
CA PHE A 411 7.54 -18.38 -16.70
C PHE A 411 6.16 -18.95 -16.36
N HIS A 412 5.13 -18.58 -17.11
CA HIS A 412 3.77 -19.11 -16.92
C HIS A 412 3.72 -20.64 -17.01
N ARG A 413 4.31 -21.23 -18.04
CA ARG A 413 4.37 -22.70 -18.19
C ARG A 413 5.06 -23.41 -17.02
N ASP A 414 5.95 -22.72 -16.32
CA ASP A 414 6.71 -23.30 -15.21
C ASP A 414 6.04 -23.12 -13.83
N MET A 415 5.01 -22.27 -13.71
CA MET A 415 4.29 -22.03 -12.46
C MET A 415 3.80 -23.32 -11.77
N PRO A 416 3.20 -24.31 -12.46
CA PRO A 416 2.78 -25.55 -11.79
C PRO A 416 3.96 -26.32 -11.18
N ARG A 417 5.15 -26.29 -11.80
CA ARG A 417 6.34 -26.91 -11.22
C ARG A 417 6.81 -26.14 -9.99
N GLN A 418 6.85 -24.81 -10.06
CA GLN A 418 7.24 -23.95 -8.94
C GLN A 418 6.33 -24.20 -7.72
N LEU A 419 5.01 -24.23 -7.91
CA LEU A 419 4.06 -24.53 -6.83
C LEU A 419 4.24 -25.94 -6.24
N ARG A 420 4.51 -26.95 -7.09
CA ARG A 420 4.82 -28.29 -6.59
C ARG A 420 6.10 -28.33 -5.76
N ASN A 421 7.11 -27.50 -6.10
CA ASN A 421 8.32 -27.35 -5.28
C ASN A 421 8.03 -26.75 -3.89
N LEU A 422 6.94 -25.96 -3.76
CA LEU A 422 6.43 -25.49 -2.47
C LEU A 422 5.52 -26.51 -1.75
N GLY A 423 5.18 -27.63 -2.39
CA GLY A 423 4.36 -28.69 -1.81
C GLY A 423 2.89 -28.66 -2.18
N PHE A 424 2.46 -27.80 -3.11
CA PHE A 424 1.09 -27.82 -3.63
C PHE A 424 0.79 -29.14 -4.37
N ALA A 425 -0.43 -29.66 -4.24
CA ALA A 425 -0.89 -30.78 -5.01
C ALA A 425 -0.89 -30.45 -6.51
N ALA A 426 -0.71 -31.46 -7.38
CA ALA A 426 -0.53 -31.21 -8.81
C ALA A 426 -1.74 -30.57 -9.48
N ASP A 427 -2.95 -30.98 -9.08
CA ASP A 427 -4.21 -30.43 -9.55
C ASP A 427 -4.42 -28.98 -9.09
N GLU A 428 -4.12 -28.67 -7.84
CA GLU A 428 -4.18 -27.32 -7.30
C GLU A 428 -3.13 -26.41 -7.94
N ALA A 429 -1.90 -26.89 -8.12
CA ALA A 429 -0.85 -26.15 -8.80
C ALA A 429 -1.21 -25.80 -10.25
N GLN A 430 -1.87 -26.72 -10.94
CA GLN A 430 -2.35 -26.47 -12.30
C GLN A 430 -3.54 -25.50 -12.29
N PHE A 431 -4.49 -25.69 -11.37
CA PHE A 431 -5.65 -24.80 -11.21
C PHE A 431 -5.20 -23.34 -10.99
N LEU A 432 -4.27 -23.10 -10.06
CA LEU A 432 -3.75 -21.75 -9.78
C LEU A 432 -3.08 -21.16 -11.03
N ALA A 433 -2.22 -21.92 -11.72
CA ALA A 433 -1.56 -21.45 -12.92
C ALA A 433 -2.55 -21.13 -14.07
N ASP A 434 -3.61 -21.91 -14.22
CA ASP A 434 -4.64 -21.68 -15.25
C ASP A 434 -5.45 -20.37 -15.00
N HIS A 435 -5.42 -19.84 -13.77
CA HIS A 435 -6.10 -18.59 -13.38
C HIS A 435 -5.15 -17.40 -13.22
N ILE A 436 -3.88 -17.54 -13.61
CA ILE A 436 -2.89 -16.48 -13.61
C ILE A 436 -2.35 -16.30 -15.03
N VAL A 437 -2.24 -15.07 -15.50
CA VAL A 437 -1.52 -14.75 -16.73
C VAL A 437 -0.25 -13.99 -16.41
N VAL A 438 0.79 -14.17 -17.22
CA VAL A 438 2.08 -13.46 -17.07
C VAL A 438 2.25 -12.50 -18.22
N GLU A 439 2.52 -11.23 -17.90
CA GLU A 439 2.61 -10.15 -18.87
C GLU A 439 3.97 -9.41 -18.70
N GLY A 440 4.58 -8.99 -19.80
CA GLY A 440 5.79 -8.16 -19.79
C GLY A 440 5.48 -6.72 -19.37
N ALA A 441 5.99 -6.29 -18.22
CA ALA A 441 5.81 -4.93 -17.73
C ALA A 441 6.78 -3.94 -18.38
N ARG A 442 6.32 -2.74 -18.68
CA ARG A 442 7.15 -1.61 -19.10
C ARG A 442 7.94 -1.03 -17.92
N GLY A 443 7.29 -0.87 -16.78
CA GLY A 443 7.83 -0.32 -15.54
C GLY A 443 8.29 -1.40 -14.55
N SER A 444 8.05 -1.18 -13.26
CA SER A 444 8.28 -2.14 -12.18
C SER A 444 7.34 -3.34 -12.29
N GLY A 445 7.78 -4.49 -11.75
CA GLY A 445 6.90 -5.65 -11.57
C GLY A 445 5.75 -5.30 -10.61
N HIS A 446 4.58 -5.87 -10.86
CA HIS A 446 3.42 -5.76 -9.97
C HIS A 446 2.38 -6.84 -10.27
N ALA A 447 1.67 -7.27 -9.25
CA ALA A 447 0.51 -8.11 -9.39
C ALA A 447 -0.75 -7.27 -9.63
N TRP A 448 -1.65 -7.77 -10.44
CA TRP A 448 -2.99 -7.21 -10.60
C TRP A 448 -4.02 -8.27 -10.28
N GLU A 449 -4.89 -7.97 -9.32
CA GLU A 449 -5.86 -8.94 -8.81
C GLU A 449 -6.97 -9.26 -9.80
N CYS A 450 -7.48 -10.49 -9.72
CA CYS A 450 -8.76 -10.86 -10.27
C CYS A 450 -9.86 -10.54 -9.26
N VAL A 451 -10.76 -9.65 -9.62
CA VAL A 451 -11.87 -9.25 -8.73
C VAL A 451 -13.13 -10.08 -8.93
N GLY A 452 -13.18 -10.94 -9.97
CA GLY A 452 -14.29 -11.85 -10.25
C GLY A 452 -13.82 -13.15 -10.87
N ARG A 453 -14.59 -14.22 -10.66
CA ARG A 453 -14.27 -15.60 -11.08
C ARG A 453 -14.30 -15.84 -12.59
N THR A 454 -14.40 -14.81 -13.41
CA THR A 454 -14.41 -14.89 -14.87
C THR A 454 -13.20 -14.23 -15.51
N GLU A 455 -12.25 -13.76 -14.72
CA GLU A 455 -11.00 -13.17 -15.19
C GLU A 455 -9.79 -13.76 -14.45
N PRO A 456 -8.60 -13.81 -15.08
CA PRO A 456 -7.38 -14.25 -14.43
C PRO A 456 -6.75 -13.12 -13.61
N ALA A 457 -6.00 -13.49 -12.56
CA ALA A 457 -5.01 -12.61 -11.95
C ALA A 457 -3.84 -12.38 -12.91
N ARG A 458 -3.12 -11.26 -12.78
CA ARG A 458 -2.05 -10.89 -13.72
C ARG A 458 -0.75 -10.69 -12.97
N LEU A 459 0.27 -11.45 -13.35
CA LEU A 459 1.64 -11.27 -12.95
C LEU A 459 2.34 -10.42 -14.00
N ARG A 460 2.71 -9.20 -13.65
CA ARG A 460 3.44 -8.28 -14.52
C ARG A 460 4.87 -8.16 -14.06
N THR A 461 5.81 -8.45 -14.94
CA THR A 461 7.25 -8.44 -14.62
C THR A 461 8.10 -7.99 -15.79
N ARG A 462 9.29 -7.45 -15.51
CA ARG A 462 10.23 -7.03 -16.56
C ARG A 462 11.00 -8.24 -17.09
N ILE A 463 11.02 -8.38 -18.40
CA ILE A 463 11.79 -9.39 -19.10
C ILE A 463 12.60 -8.66 -20.18
N GLY A 464 13.93 -8.66 -20.02
CA GLY A 464 14.83 -8.03 -20.99
C GLY A 464 15.01 -8.90 -22.25
N GLU A 465 15.67 -8.35 -23.29
CA GLU A 465 15.98 -9.06 -24.53
C GLU A 465 16.77 -10.36 -24.32
N GLY A 466 17.54 -10.45 -23.23
CA GLY A 466 18.31 -11.65 -22.85
C GLY A 466 17.54 -12.62 -21.96
N GLY A 467 16.23 -12.44 -21.76
CA GLY A 467 15.42 -13.19 -20.80
C GLY A 467 15.45 -12.58 -19.39
N MET A 468 14.72 -13.20 -18.48
CA MET A 468 14.58 -12.77 -17.09
C MET A 468 15.87 -13.02 -16.30
N ASP A 469 16.52 -11.97 -15.81
CA ASP A 469 17.66 -12.12 -14.88
C ASP A 469 17.18 -12.54 -13.48
N TYR A 470 18.11 -12.84 -12.58
CA TYR A 470 17.76 -13.35 -11.26
C TYR A 470 17.02 -12.30 -10.42
N LYS A 471 17.37 -11.02 -10.54
CA LYS A 471 16.65 -9.92 -9.85
C LYS A 471 15.20 -9.84 -10.35
N GLY A 472 15.00 -9.88 -11.67
CA GLY A 472 13.66 -9.92 -12.26
C GLY A 472 12.87 -11.16 -11.86
N TYR A 473 13.54 -12.33 -11.75
CA TYR A 473 12.92 -13.55 -11.25
C TYR A 473 12.47 -13.43 -9.78
N ASN A 474 13.32 -12.88 -8.90
CA ASN A 474 12.98 -12.68 -7.49
C ASN A 474 11.77 -11.75 -7.31
N ILE A 475 11.68 -10.68 -8.14
CA ILE A 475 10.49 -9.82 -8.20
C ILE A 475 9.28 -10.60 -8.74
N ALA A 476 9.44 -11.36 -9.83
CA ALA A 476 8.33 -12.16 -10.37
C ALA A 476 7.79 -13.18 -9.37
N VAL A 477 8.65 -13.75 -8.51
CA VAL A 477 8.24 -14.66 -7.43
C VAL A 477 7.47 -13.91 -6.34
N HIS A 478 7.84 -12.68 -6.02
CA HIS A 478 7.06 -11.81 -5.12
C HIS A 478 5.64 -11.60 -5.68
N GLU A 479 5.52 -11.15 -6.92
CA GLU A 479 4.23 -10.93 -7.59
C GLU A 479 3.42 -12.25 -7.73
N PHE A 480 4.11 -13.36 -7.92
CA PHE A 480 3.48 -14.68 -7.93
C PHE A 480 2.85 -15.04 -6.58
N GLY A 481 3.47 -14.64 -5.47
CA GLY A 481 2.91 -14.79 -4.14
C GLY A 481 1.56 -14.08 -3.99
N HIS A 482 1.46 -12.83 -4.43
CA HIS A 482 0.20 -12.09 -4.50
C HIS A 482 -0.85 -12.81 -5.33
N ASN A 483 -0.50 -13.23 -6.56
CA ASN A 483 -1.49 -13.88 -7.44
C ASN A 483 -1.98 -15.21 -6.90
N VAL A 484 -1.13 -16.02 -6.26
CA VAL A 484 -1.55 -17.28 -5.62
C VAL A 484 -2.52 -17.03 -4.47
N GLU A 485 -2.26 -16.00 -3.66
CA GLU A 485 -3.19 -15.55 -2.62
C GLU A 485 -4.52 -15.14 -3.24
N GLN A 486 -4.52 -14.19 -4.19
CA GLN A 486 -5.70 -13.62 -4.84
C GLN A 486 -6.59 -14.68 -5.51
N VAL A 487 -6.00 -15.62 -6.24
CA VAL A 487 -6.77 -16.72 -6.86
C VAL A 487 -7.34 -17.66 -5.80
N THR A 488 -6.56 -18.00 -4.76
CA THR A 488 -7.05 -18.86 -3.67
C THR A 488 -8.20 -18.21 -2.92
N ASP A 489 -8.06 -16.95 -2.57
CA ASP A 489 -9.06 -16.19 -1.82
C ASP A 489 -10.35 -15.97 -2.61
N LEU A 490 -10.26 -15.79 -3.93
CA LEU A 490 -11.44 -15.59 -4.73
C LEU A 490 -12.19 -16.89 -5.03
N TYR A 491 -11.47 -17.96 -5.42
CA TYR A 491 -12.09 -19.18 -5.91
C TYR A 491 -12.46 -20.18 -4.83
N HIS A 492 -11.75 -20.17 -3.70
CA HIS A 492 -11.99 -21.11 -2.58
C HIS A 492 -12.70 -20.48 -1.38
N ILE A 493 -13.22 -19.25 -1.54
CA ILE A 493 -14.02 -18.58 -0.51
C ILE A 493 -15.50 -18.94 -0.65
N ASP A 494 -16.19 -19.07 0.47
CA ASP A 494 -17.63 -19.39 0.54
C ASP A 494 -18.52 -18.20 0.17
N HIS A 495 -18.12 -16.98 0.50
CA HIS A 495 -18.88 -15.76 0.22
C HIS A 495 -17.99 -14.71 -0.48
N TYR A 496 -18.42 -14.22 -1.63
CA TYR A 496 -17.68 -13.23 -2.42
C TYR A 496 -17.25 -11.99 -1.63
N THR A 497 -18.08 -11.51 -0.70
CA THR A 497 -17.73 -10.34 0.14
C THR A 497 -16.59 -10.61 1.12
N LEU A 498 -16.20 -11.87 1.29
CA LEU A 498 -15.02 -12.29 2.06
C LEU A 498 -13.80 -12.57 1.16
N ALA A 499 -13.89 -12.41 -0.16
CA ALA A 499 -12.72 -12.56 -1.02
C ALA A 499 -11.62 -11.55 -0.63
N GLY A 500 -10.37 -12.01 -0.64
CA GLY A 500 -9.19 -11.25 -0.26
C GLY A 500 -8.74 -11.47 1.18
N VAL A 501 -7.60 -10.86 1.50
CA VAL A 501 -7.01 -10.79 2.85
C VAL A 501 -7.38 -9.45 3.51
N PRO A 502 -7.12 -9.27 4.81
CA PRO A 502 -7.56 -8.06 5.54
C PRO A 502 -7.18 -6.73 4.91
N ASN A 503 -5.91 -6.58 4.54
CA ASN A 503 -5.35 -5.30 4.08
C ASN A 503 -4.08 -5.49 3.24
N THR A 504 -3.55 -4.40 2.71
CA THR A 504 -2.30 -4.38 1.93
C THR A 504 -1.11 -4.97 2.69
N ALA A 505 -0.97 -4.70 3.99
CA ALA A 505 0.11 -5.27 4.78
C ALA A 505 0.07 -6.81 4.82
N THR A 506 -1.13 -7.40 4.80
CA THR A 506 -1.30 -8.85 4.79
C THR A 506 -0.93 -9.45 3.43
N THR A 507 -1.38 -8.85 2.32
CA THR A 507 -1.01 -9.35 0.98
C THR A 507 0.50 -9.20 0.73
N GLU A 508 1.14 -8.12 1.20
CA GLU A 508 2.60 -7.97 1.17
C GLU A 508 3.30 -9.11 1.94
N ALA A 509 2.78 -9.46 3.11
CA ALA A 509 3.33 -10.58 3.88
C ALA A 509 3.26 -11.91 3.12
N MET A 510 2.19 -12.13 2.33
CA MET A 510 2.06 -13.32 1.47
C MET A 510 3.08 -13.33 0.33
N ALA A 511 3.32 -12.19 -0.30
CA ALA A 511 4.36 -12.05 -1.32
C ALA A 511 5.76 -12.30 -0.76
N PHE A 512 6.08 -11.78 0.43
CA PHE A 512 7.34 -12.06 1.11
C PHE A 512 7.54 -13.56 1.41
N LEU A 513 6.47 -14.30 1.77
CA LEU A 513 6.56 -15.76 1.97
C LEU A 513 7.05 -16.50 0.71
N PHE A 514 6.65 -16.03 -0.46
CA PHE A 514 7.13 -16.57 -1.74
C PHE A 514 8.54 -16.08 -2.07
N GLN A 515 8.78 -14.79 -1.93
CA GLN A 515 10.04 -14.15 -2.30
C GLN A 515 11.26 -14.75 -1.58
N VAL A 516 11.13 -15.04 -0.28
CA VAL A 516 12.21 -15.71 0.49
C VAL A 516 12.40 -17.19 0.11
N ARG A 517 11.52 -17.76 -0.72
CA ARG A 517 11.59 -19.15 -1.23
C ARG A 517 11.91 -19.23 -2.71
N ASP A 518 12.44 -18.18 -3.30
CA ASP A 518 12.75 -18.09 -4.73
C ASP A 518 13.66 -19.22 -5.21
N LEU A 519 14.70 -19.58 -4.47
CA LEU A 519 15.57 -20.72 -4.80
C LEU A 519 14.86 -22.08 -4.66
N GLN A 520 13.92 -22.22 -3.69
CA GLN A 520 13.09 -23.42 -3.59
C GLN A 520 12.18 -23.55 -4.81
N LEU A 521 11.60 -22.45 -5.28
CA LEU A 521 10.79 -22.43 -6.50
C LEU A 521 11.63 -22.79 -7.73
N LEU A 522 12.89 -22.36 -7.81
CA LEU A 522 13.83 -22.78 -8.85
C LEU A 522 14.18 -24.28 -8.79
N GLY A 523 14.07 -24.90 -7.61
CA GLY A 523 14.36 -26.34 -7.42
C GLY A 523 15.59 -26.63 -6.58
N TYR A 524 16.15 -25.65 -5.87
CA TYR A 524 17.33 -25.82 -5.00
C TYR A 524 17.05 -26.40 -3.61
N GLY A 525 15.78 -26.80 -3.37
CA GLY A 525 15.38 -27.38 -2.08
C GLY A 525 14.82 -26.37 -1.10
N ARG A 526 14.31 -26.90 0.02
CA ARG A 526 13.59 -26.12 1.03
C ARG A 526 14.48 -25.03 1.62
N GLN A 527 13.96 -23.81 1.64
CA GLN A 527 14.55 -22.68 2.33
C GLN A 527 13.88 -22.47 3.69
N THR A 528 14.68 -22.10 4.67
CA THR A 528 14.20 -21.74 6.02
C THR A 528 14.83 -20.42 6.43
N MET A 529 14.09 -19.64 7.21
CA MET A 529 14.61 -18.39 7.76
C MET A 529 15.76 -18.68 8.73
N ASP A 530 16.92 -18.12 8.47
CA ASP A 530 18.10 -18.19 9.33
C ASP A 530 18.25 -16.93 10.21
N ALA A 531 19.34 -16.87 10.97
CA ALA A 531 19.62 -15.75 11.85
C ALA A 531 19.85 -14.43 11.08
N ASP A 532 20.53 -14.48 9.93
CA ASP A 532 20.80 -13.28 9.15
C ASP A 532 19.53 -12.79 8.44
N ALA A 533 18.68 -13.68 7.90
CA ALA A 533 17.36 -13.32 7.37
C ALA A 533 16.44 -12.68 8.44
N THR A 534 16.48 -13.20 9.67
CA THR A 534 15.74 -12.59 10.80
C THR A 534 16.23 -11.18 11.10
N LEU A 535 17.57 -10.96 11.10
CA LEU A 535 18.16 -9.64 11.33
C LEU A 535 17.91 -8.68 10.17
N ASP A 536 17.83 -9.18 8.93
CA ASP A 536 17.48 -8.38 7.76
C ASP A 536 16.04 -7.84 7.86
N ILE A 537 15.07 -8.72 8.15
CA ILE A 537 13.68 -8.29 8.41
C ILE A 537 13.64 -7.27 9.55
N PHE A 538 14.33 -7.55 10.65
CA PHE A 538 14.36 -6.67 11.82
C PHE A 538 14.89 -5.27 11.47
N TRP A 539 15.99 -5.19 10.68
CA TRP A 539 16.58 -3.90 10.31
C TRP A 539 15.78 -3.16 9.26
N ASN A 540 15.15 -3.86 8.31
CA ASN A 540 14.20 -3.26 7.38
C ASN A 540 12.96 -2.68 8.10
N MET A 541 12.46 -3.35 9.15
CA MET A 541 11.39 -2.78 10.00
C MET A 541 11.87 -1.50 10.72
N TYR A 542 13.11 -1.49 11.23
CA TYR A 542 13.69 -0.30 11.86
C TYR A 542 13.76 0.87 10.89
N GLU A 543 14.18 0.63 9.64
CA GLU A 543 14.18 1.63 8.57
C GLU A 543 12.82 2.31 8.42
N ILE A 544 11.77 1.52 8.19
CA ILE A 544 10.46 2.02 7.72
C ILE A 544 9.57 2.54 8.86
N MET A 545 9.68 2.03 10.07
CA MET A 545 8.80 2.45 11.18
C MET A 545 8.94 3.94 11.52
N GLY A 546 10.17 4.46 11.54
CA GLY A 546 10.37 5.89 11.80
C GLY A 546 9.85 6.78 10.69
N VAL A 547 10.04 6.36 9.44
CA VAL A 547 9.47 7.06 8.27
C VAL A 547 7.95 7.07 8.35
N SER A 548 7.33 5.94 8.71
CA SER A 548 5.89 5.84 8.92
C SER A 548 5.39 6.80 10.00
N LEU A 549 6.13 6.93 11.12
CA LEU A 549 5.78 7.90 12.16
C LEU A 549 5.89 9.36 11.67
N VAL A 550 6.89 9.68 10.84
CA VAL A 550 7.01 11.03 10.26
C VAL A 550 5.81 11.34 9.37
N ASP A 551 5.39 10.40 8.51
CA ASP A 551 4.21 10.55 7.67
C ASP A 551 2.93 10.72 8.51
N MET A 552 2.69 9.84 9.48
CA MET A 552 1.55 9.93 10.41
C MET A 552 1.50 11.26 11.16
N TYR A 553 2.63 11.72 11.70
CA TYR A 553 2.69 12.98 12.45
C TYR A 553 2.53 14.20 11.53
N THR A 554 3.00 14.11 10.28
CA THR A 554 2.77 15.14 9.26
C THR A 554 1.28 15.30 8.99
N TRP A 555 0.52 14.23 8.83
CA TRP A 555 -0.91 14.29 8.60
C TRP A 555 -1.69 14.79 9.81
N ARG A 556 -1.29 14.40 11.03
CA ARG A 556 -1.87 14.98 12.27
C ARG A 556 -1.58 16.48 12.37
N TRP A 557 -0.38 16.90 12.00
CA TRP A 557 0.00 18.33 11.97
C TRP A 557 -0.84 19.11 10.95
N LEU A 558 -1.06 18.57 9.76
CA LEU A 558 -1.89 19.18 8.70
C LEU A 558 -3.33 19.39 9.17
N TYR A 559 -3.95 18.40 9.83
CA TYR A 559 -5.28 18.57 10.41
C TYR A 559 -5.34 19.64 11.52
N ALA A 560 -4.25 19.83 12.25
CA ALA A 560 -4.14 20.90 13.25
C ALA A 560 -3.85 22.28 12.61
N HIS A 561 -3.35 22.33 11.36
CA HIS A 561 -2.96 23.55 10.65
C HIS A 561 -3.53 23.56 9.21
N PRO A 562 -4.85 23.57 9.03
CA PRO A 562 -5.46 23.41 7.71
C PRO A 562 -5.16 24.55 6.73
N ASP A 563 -4.76 25.72 7.22
CA ASP A 563 -4.39 26.88 6.43
C ASP A 563 -2.86 27.00 6.20
N ALA A 564 -2.12 25.92 6.39
CA ALA A 564 -0.67 25.90 6.23
C ALA A 564 -0.24 26.28 4.81
N THR A 565 0.93 26.93 4.70
CA THR A 565 1.61 27.13 3.41
C THR A 565 2.59 25.98 3.12
N ALA A 566 3.00 25.80 1.86
CA ALA A 566 4.02 24.80 1.51
C ALA A 566 5.34 25.00 2.29
N SER A 567 5.77 26.26 2.50
CA SER A 567 6.93 26.59 3.33
C SER A 567 6.72 26.23 4.82
N GLY A 568 5.54 26.53 5.38
CA GLY A 568 5.21 26.15 6.75
C GLY A 568 5.16 24.62 6.92
N LEU A 569 4.63 23.91 5.94
CA LEU A 569 4.62 22.45 5.92
C LEU A 569 6.05 21.87 5.84
N ARG A 570 6.90 22.42 4.96
CA ARG A 570 8.33 22.04 4.90
C ARG A 570 8.98 22.11 6.28
N ASP A 571 8.86 23.26 6.93
CA ASP A 571 9.49 23.50 8.23
C ASP A 571 8.94 22.54 9.31
N ALA A 572 7.63 22.25 9.27
CA ALA A 572 6.99 21.28 10.16
C ALA A 572 7.48 19.85 9.91
N VAL A 573 7.53 19.39 8.65
CA VAL A 573 7.99 18.04 8.30
C VAL A 573 9.46 17.85 8.70
N LEU A 574 10.30 18.84 8.45
CA LEU A 574 11.71 18.80 8.87
C LEU A 574 11.85 18.75 10.39
N SER A 575 11.02 19.50 11.14
CA SER A 575 11.00 19.42 12.61
C SER A 575 10.57 18.04 13.09
N ILE A 576 9.46 17.53 12.57
CA ILE A 576 8.93 16.19 12.90
C ILE A 576 9.98 15.10 12.59
N ALA A 577 10.60 15.15 11.40
CA ALA A 577 11.62 14.18 11.01
C ALA A 577 12.82 14.19 11.96
N ARG A 578 13.32 15.38 12.36
CA ARG A 578 14.40 15.53 13.34
C ARG A 578 14.00 15.05 14.73
N GLU A 579 12.79 15.35 15.18
CA GLU A 579 12.29 14.89 16.49
C GLU A 579 12.21 13.37 16.54
N VAL A 580 11.66 12.71 15.51
CA VAL A 580 11.60 11.24 15.39
C VAL A 580 13.01 10.67 15.31
N TRP A 581 13.89 11.31 14.52
CA TRP A 581 15.29 10.89 14.40
C TRP A 581 16.02 10.96 15.74
N ASN A 582 16.03 12.11 16.40
CA ASN A 582 16.72 12.32 17.66
C ASN A 582 16.24 11.40 18.78
N LYS A 583 14.95 11.06 18.75
CA LYS A 583 14.36 10.19 19.76
C LYS A 583 14.70 8.72 19.56
N TYR A 584 14.68 8.22 18.31
CA TYR A 584 14.73 6.80 18.05
C TYR A 584 15.97 6.34 17.26
N TYR A 585 16.60 7.20 16.47
CA TYR A 585 17.70 6.86 15.56
C TYR A 585 19.05 7.40 16.02
N GLU A 586 19.12 8.61 16.51
CA GLU A 586 20.36 9.18 17.07
C GLU A 586 21.03 8.28 18.12
N PRO A 587 20.29 7.66 19.08
CA PRO A 587 20.90 6.76 20.07
C PRO A 587 21.59 5.53 19.49
N VAL A 588 21.34 5.21 18.20
CA VAL A 588 21.86 4.04 17.50
C VAL A 588 22.86 4.45 16.42
N LEU A 589 22.52 5.48 15.63
CA LEU A 589 23.27 5.93 14.45
C LEU A 589 24.16 7.16 14.72
N GLY A 590 24.06 7.76 15.90
CA GLY A 590 25.02 8.73 16.43
C GLY A 590 24.98 10.15 15.83
N THR A 591 24.13 10.43 14.85
CA THR A 591 24.00 11.75 14.23
C THR A 591 22.78 12.48 14.77
N HIS A 592 22.93 13.74 15.19
CA HIS A 592 21.86 14.60 15.68
C HIS A 592 21.20 15.37 14.52
N ASP A 593 19.90 15.62 14.62
CA ASP A 593 19.10 16.45 13.70
C ASP A 593 19.09 16.03 12.22
N SER A 594 19.21 14.72 11.92
CA SER A 594 19.07 14.26 10.54
C SER A 594 17.60 14.34 10.07
N PRO A 595 17.33 14.98 8.93
CA PRO A 595 15.99 15.03 8.34
C PRO A 595 15.70 13.82 7.41
N LEU A 596 16.57 12.83 7.39
CA LEU A 596 16.59 11.73 6.40
C LEU A 596 15.26 11.00 6.27
N LEU A 597 14.52 10.85 7.39
CA LEU A 597 13.24 10.16 7.39
C LEU A 597 12.16 10.83 6.53
N ALA A 598 12.35 12.09 6.10
CA ALA A 598 11.42 12.81 5.22
C ALA A 598 11.67 12.54 3.72
N ILE A 599 12.65 11.70 3.34
CA ILE A 599 13.00 11.49 1.93
C ILE A 599 12.00 10.64 1.16
N TYR A 600 11.23 9.79 1.83
CA TYR A 600 10.41 8.76 1.20
C TYR A 600 9.34 9.33 0.25
N SER A 601 9.33 8.82 -0.98
CA SER A 601 8.43 9.30 -2.04
C SER A 601 6.96 9.07 -1.72
N HIS A 602 6.63 7.98 -1.01
CA HIS A 602 5.25 7.69 -0.64
C HIS A 602 4.61 8.72 0.29
N MET A 603 5.38 9.57 0.94
CA MET A 603 4.80 10.73 1.62
C MET A 603 4.13 11.72 0.64
N LEU A 604 4.51 11.67 -0.67
CA LEU A 604 3.96 12.53 -1.71
C LEU A 604 2.86 11.85 -2.50
N ASP A 605 3.13 10.63 -3.01
CA ASP A 605 2.27 9.94 -3.97
C ASP A 605 1.23 9.03 -3.31
N TYR A 606 1.57 8.41 -2.17
CA TYR A 606 0.71 7.51 -1.40
C TYR A 606 0.70 7.84 0.10
N PRO A 607 0.08 8.96 0.51
CA PRO A 607 0.08 9.41 1.90
C PRO A 607 -0.42 8.33 2.88
N MET A 608 0.31 8.17 3.99
CA MET A 608 0.03 7.19 5.05
C MET A 608 0.02 5.71 4.58
N TYR A 609 0.62 5.41 3.42
CA TYR A 609 0.78 4.04 2.93
C TYR A 609 1.92 3.30 3.64
N LEU A 610 2.99 4.03 4.01
CA LEU A 610 4.23 3.50 4.57
C LEU A 610 4.06 2.53 5.74
N PRO A 611 3.09 2.68 6.66
CA PRO A 611 2.84 1.73 7.74
C PRO A 611 2.56 0.29 7.28
N ASN A 612 2.08 0.08 6.05
CA ASN A 612 1.80 -1.27 5.53
C ASN A 612 3.06 -2.14 5.45
N TYR A 613 4.23 -1.57 5.12
CA TYR A 613 5.47 -2.33 5.00
C TYR A 613 5.93 -2.96 6.33
N PRO A 614 6.13 -2.20 7.43
CA PRO A 614 6.54 -2.82 8.68
C PRO A 614 5.46 -3.71 9.29
N ILE A 615 4.17 -3.41 9.12
CA ILE A 615 3.08 -4.30 9.53
C ILE A 615 3.16 -5.60 8.72
N GLY A 616 3.40 -5.53 7.41
CA GLY A 616 3.60 -6.68 6.54
C GLY A 616 4.78 -7.55 6.96
N HIS A 617 5.91 -6.95 7.32
CA HIS A 617 7.05 -7.68 7.88
C HIS A 617 6.74 -8.36 9.23
N ILE A 618 5.97 -7.72 10.10
CA ILE A 618 5.53 -8.33 11.37
C ILE A 618 4.65 -9.55 11.09
N ILE A 619 3.66 -9.42 10.22
CA ILE A 619 2.77 -10.50 9.80
C ILE A 619 3.58 -11.63 9.16
N HIS A 620 4.44 -11.30 8.21
CA HIS A 620 5.34 -12.25 7.53
C HIS A 620 6.17 -13.04 8.54
N TYR A 621 6.81 -12.37 9.50
CA TYR A 621 7.62 -13.03 10.50
C TYR A 621 6.81 -14.01 11.37
N GLN A 622 5.63 -13.60 11.84
CA GLN A 622 4.76 -14.46 12.62
C GLN A 622 4.27 -15.69 11.82
N LEU A 623 3.97 -15.50 10.52
CA LEU A 623 3.60 -16.58 9.60
C LEU A 623 4.78 -17.55 9.37
N GLU A 624 5.98 -17.04 9.15
CA GLU A 624 7.18 -17.85 8.99
C GLU A 624 7.44 -18.72 10.23
N GLU A 625 7.33 -18.14 11.43
CA GLU A 625 7.50 -18.87 12.69
C GLU A 625 6.45 -19.97 12.86
N HIS A 626 5.22 -19.73 12.38
CA HIS A 626 4.14 -20.71 12.39
C HIS A 626 4.37 -21.82 11.35
N LEU A 627 4.63 -21.44 10.10
CA LEU A 627 4.82 -22.35 8.97
C LEU A 627 6.11 -23.18 9.07
N ALA A 628 7.14 -22.69 9.79
CA ALA A 628 8.35 -23.47 10.08
C ALA A 628 8.05 -24.75 10.89
N LYS A 629 6.93 -24.83 11.59
CA LYS A 629 6.48 -26.01 12.34
C LYS A 629 5.90 -27.11 11.44
N CYS A 630 5.64 -26.80 10.17
CA CYS A 630 5.18 -27.76 9.17
C CYS A 630 6.29 -28.76 8.85
N GLY A 631 6.04 -30.04 9.08
CA GLY A 631 7.04 -31.11 8.94
C GLY A 631 7.42 -31.45 7.49
N SER A 632 6.67 -30.96 6.49
CA SER A 632 6.90 -31.20 5.06
C SER A 632 6.40 -30.04 4.21
N ASP A 633 6.84 -29.98 2.95
CA ASP A 633 6.36 -28.98 1.98
C ASP A 633 4.85 -29.15 1.71
N ALA A 634 4.33 -30.37 1.64
CA ALA A 634 2.89 -30.61 1.50
C ALA A 634 2.09 -30.08 2.70
N ALA A 635 2.61 -30.24 3.91
CA ALA A 635 1.98 -29.67 5.12
C ALA A 635 2.04 -28.13 5.10
N PHE A 636 3.14 -27.55 4.61
CA PHE A 636 3.29 -26.10 4.41
C PHE A 636 2.22 -25.58 3.43
N ALA A 637 2.11 -26.16 2.25
CA ALA A 637 1.14 -25.74 1.24
C ALA A 637 -0.31 -25.88 1.71
N THR A 638 -0.62 -26.96 2.44
CA THR A 638 -1.96 -27.18 3.04
C THR A 638 -2.29 -26.10 4.07
N GLU A 639 -1.34 -25.79 4.95
CA GLU A 639 -1.54 -24.78 5.98
C GLU A 639 -1.64 -23.38 5.39
N LEU A 640 -0.82 -23.05 4.39
CA LEU A 640 -0.88 -21.79 3.68
C LEU A 640 -2.25 -21.56 3.04
N GLN A 641 -2.80 -22.57 2.32
CA GLN A 641 -4.13 -22.50 1.76
C GLN A 641 -5.23 -22.38 2.83
N ARG A 642 -5.09 -23.03 3.99
CA ARG A 642 -6.01 -22.85 5.12
C ARG A 642 -6.01 -21.40 5.59
N ILE A 643 -4.82 -20.78 5.67
CA ILE A 643 -4.65 -19.40 6.11
C ILE A 643 -5.32 -18.45 5.10
N TYR A 644 -5.10 -18.62 3.80
CA TYR A 644 -5.74 -17.81 2.75
C TYR A 644 -7.27 -17.89 2.82
N ARG A 645 -7.84 -19.10 2.93
CA ARG A 645 -9.30 -19.33 2.95
C ARG A 645 -10.04 -18.74 4.16
N GLN A 646 -9.34 -18.07 5.09
CA GLN A 646 -10.01 -17.29 6.13
C GLN A 646 -10.81 -16.13 5.55
N GLY A 647 -10.31 -15.59 4.43
CA GLY A 647 -10.92 -14.45 3.76
C GLY A 647 -10.73 -13.13 4.53
N ARG A 648 -11.41 -12.10 4.08
CA ARG A 648 -11.28 -10.71 4.58
C ARG A 648 -11.94 -10.52 5.95
N LEU A 649 -11.28 -10.99 7.01
CA LEU A 649 -11.57 -10.65 8.40
C LEU A 649 -10.81 -9.37 8.78
N THR A 650 -11.01 -8.84 10.01
CA THR A 650 -10.09 -7.79 10.50
C THR A 650 -8.70 -8.37 10.74
N PRO A 651 -7.61 -7.59 10.62
CA PRO A 651 -6.24 -8.10 10.75
C PRO A 651 -5.98 -8.88 12.03
N GLN A 652 -6.51 -8.38 13.15
CA GLN A 652 -6.35 -9.04 14.45
C GLN A 652 -7.10 -10.38 14.52
N ALA A 653 -8.32 -10.44 13.97
CA ALA A 653 -9.11 -11.68 13.92
C ALA A 653 -8.46 -12.70 12.96
N TRP A 654 -7.99 -12.23 11.80
CA TRP A 654 -7.33 -13.05 10.81
C TRP A 654 -6.04 -13.67 11.35
N MET A 655 -5.18 -12.87 12.00
CA MET A 655 -3.94 -13.37 12.60
C MET A 655 -4.18 -14.37 13.73
N LYS A 656 -5.20 -14.15 14.57
CA LYS A 656 -5.61 -15.15 15.57
C LYS A 656 -6.01 -16.47 14.92
N GLY A 657 -6.73 -16.44 13.81
CA GLY A 657 -7.09 -17.63 13.03
C GLY A 657 -5.91 -18.26 12.28
N ALA A 658 -4.96 -17.43 11.79
CA ALA A 658 -3.78 -17.89 11.06
C ALA A 658 -2.76 -18.58 11.98
N VAL A 659 -2.30 -17.89 13.03
CA VAL A 659 -1.16 -18.33 13.86
C VAL A 659 -1.50 -18.49 15.34
N GLY A 660 -2.75 -18.24 15.75
CA GLY A 660 -3.22 -18.36 17.13
C GLY A 660 -2.99 -17.12 18.01
N SER A 661 -2.41 -16.04 17.47
CA SER A 661 -2.13 -14.79 18.19
C SER A 661 -2.41 -13.56 17.32
N PRO A 662 -2.71 -12.40 17.91
CA PRO A 662 -2.85 -11.15 17.15
C PRO A 662 -1.51 -10.71 16.57
N ILE A 663 -1.53 -9.63 15.75
CA ILE A 663 -0.32 -8.96 15.27
C ILE A 663 0.53 -8.51 16.46
N SER A 664 1.81 -8.93 16.50
CA SER A 664 2.74 -8.63 17.59
C SER A 664 4.19 -8.63 17.13
N ILE A 665 4.97 -7.69 17.66
CA ILE A 665 6.43 -7.66 17.50
C ILE A 665 7.17 -8.60 18.45
N ASP A 666 6.50 -9.20 19.45
CA ASP A 666 7.16 -10.03 20.46
C ASP A 666 7.92 -11.23 19.87
N PRO A 667 7.40 -11.94 18.84
CA PRO A 667 8.11 -13.06 18.25
C PRO A 667 9.47 -12.65 17.66
N ILE A 668 9.53 -11.58 16.88
CA ILE A 668 10.79 -11.13 16.27
C ILE A 668 11.76 -10.56 17.31
N LEU A 669 11.27 -9.83 18.32
CA LEU A 669 12.12 -9.35 19.41
C LEU A 669 12.75 -10.51 20.19
N ALA A 670 11.97 -11.55 20.48
CA ALA A 670 12.46 -12.74 21.17
C ALA A 670 13.48 -13.54 20.34
N ALA A 671 13.26 -13.63 19.03
CA ALA A 671 14.18 -14.28 18.11
C ALA A 671 15.51 -13.53 18.00
N VAL A 672 15.46 -12.21 17.84
CA VAL A 672 16.66 -11.34 17.78
C VAL A 672 17.45 -11.44 19.10
N GLU A 673 16.78 -11.45 20.25
CA GLU A 673 17.46 -11.62 21.54
C GLU A 673 18.23 -12.95 21.62
N LYS A 674 17.63 -14.07 21.14
CA LYS A 674 18.33 -15.37 21.07
C LYS A 674 19.53 -15.32 20.11
N ILE A 675 19.41 -14.64 18.98
CA ILE A 675 20.52 -14.51 18.01
C ILE A 675 21.67 -13.74 18.66
N ILE A 676 21.38 -12.64 19.33
CA ILE A 676 22.39 -11.81 20.02
C ILE A 676 23.09 -12.61 21.14
N TYR A 677 22.34 -13.40 21.90
CA TYR A 677 22.90 -14.20 23.00
C TYR A 677 23.83 -15.34 22.52
N ASN A 678 23.57 -15.89 21.34
CA ASN A 678 24.31 -17.02 20.77
C ASN A 678 25.53 -16.60 19.90
N ARG A 679 25.71 -15.32 19.64
CA ARG A 679 26.86 -14.75 18.93
C ARG A 679 27.86 -14.11 19.87
#